data_591a5036d837a6f221f44718c2f88ebe
#
_entry.id   591a5036d837a6f221f44718c2f88ebe
#
_cell.length_a   1.000
_cell.length_b   1.000
_cell.length_c   1.000
_cell.angle_alpha   90.00
_cell.angle_beta   90.00
_cell.angle_gamma   90.00
#
_symmetry.space_group_name_H-M   'P 1'
#
loop_
_entity.id
_entity.type
_entity.pdbx_description
1 polymer ?
#
loop_
_entity_poly.entity_id
_entity_poly.type
_entity_poly.pdbx_seq_one_letter_code
_entity_poly.pdbx_strand_id
1 'polypeptide(L)'
;MRSLPAIYSLFFSICLSAQTYQPNWESLDNRPVPQWFKDAKFGIFIHWGVYAVPGWSSKGNYAEWYQNGLQTNDTARMRFHKAKFGDRSYYDLANDFKAELFNPDDWAKLFEKSGAKYIVLTSKHHDGFTLWPSKEADKTWGFKWNAADIGPKRDLLGDLFKAVRKTSVHAGMYYSLYEWFNPLWKTDKQKFVTEHTWPQMKDLINNYQPDVFWTDGDWDAPAETWKSQEFLAWLYNESPVKNKVVVNDRWGSGVRFNHGGIYSPEYQPDLDFETHDWEESRGMGYSYGYNREEDAWDYNSAQSLVIALIDKASRGGNFLLDIGPDEHGKIPPIMQERLLQIGEWLTINGEAIYNTRRWKTTSQWSAGRRDYKGGNEHITGDWKTGGDIMLKLTVDPDPGYAVKELFFTYNPAQNNLYVIFPKYPDNRKLTINNAELPAGTKISFLSTKENLVWNQNGSNVEINLPEFNPNKIKSPYAFAVKIENFGKYASRPQIKVEYMPGELRPTLSILSDAGTEIRYTDDGSDPGPNSALYTAPVVINKNSLIKAYSFFKNNSEKSLASSVALAEVKAYQWMNALKVSGPKAAINYRYYQPDANVDMGSINDKPDETGIADNISINLKKRKDKFAFDFSGYLKIEKDGLYSFYLESDDGSQLFVDNKEIINNGGYHGTVEKSGRAALKKGFHKIHVVYFDAGGENSLKVSIQPEGGIKQQISALFH
;
A
#
# COMPACT_ATOMS: atom_id res chain seq x y z
N MET A 1 -55.99 -22.60 39.47
CA MET A 1 -54.73 -23.06 38.92
C MET A 1 -54.65 -22.59 37.47
N ARG A 2 -53.93 -21.54 37.20
CA ARG A 2 -53.65 -21.00 35.83
C ARG A 2 -52.22 -21.32 35.52
N SER A 3 -51.98 -22.14 34.48
CA SER A 3 -50.68 -22.50 33.97
C SER A 3 -50.12 -21.36 33.11
N LEU A 4 -48.93 -20.85 33.47
CA LEU A 4 -48.11 -19.96 32.61
C LEU A 4 -47.35 -20.82 31.58
N PRO A 5 -47.27 -20.38 30.31
CA PRO A 5 -46.37 -21.01 29.34
C PRO A 5 -44.92 -20.51 29.53
N ALA A 6 -43.97 -21.44 29.60
CA ALA A 6 -42.55 -21.15 29.59
C ALA A 6 -42.10 -20.75 28.17
N ILE A 7 -41.59 -19.55 28.04
CA ILE A 7 -40.93 -19.08 26.78
C ILE A 7 -39.50 -19.58 26.81
N TYR A 8 -39.16 -20.54 25.94
CA TYR A 8 -37.79 -20.94 25.65
C TYR A 8 -37.19 -19.95 24.67
N SER A 9 -36.30 -19.07 25.16
CA SER A 9 -35.46 -18.26 24.30
C SER A 9 -34.31 -19.11 23.74
N LEU A 10 -34.39 -19.44 22.44
CA LEU A 10 -33.27 -20.02 21.71
C LEU A 10 -32.21 -18.92 21.50
N PHE A 11 -31.13 -19.00 22.24
CA PHE A 11 -29.91 -18.26 21.92
C PHE A 11 -29.25 -18.92 20.69
N PHE A 12 -29.39 -18.32 19.51
CA PHE A 12 -28.56 -18.64 18.39
C PHE A 12 -27.18 -18.03 18.65
N SER A 13 -26.23 -18.83 19.09
CA SER A 13 -24.81 -18.50 19.07
C SER A 13 -24.37 -18.47 17.60
N ILE A 14 -24.28 -17.29 17.03
CA ILE A 14 -23.58 -17.09 15.75
C ILE A 14 -22.09 -17.35 16.04
N CYS A 15 -21.61 -18.56 15.75
CA CYS A 15 -20.18 -18.80 15.62
C CYS A 15 -19.69 -17.98 14.43
N LEU A 16 -19.15 -16.80 14.69
CA LEU A 16 -18.27 -16.14 13.73
C LEU A 16 -17.04 -17.05 13.56
N SER A 17 -17.04 -17.88 12.52
CA SER A 17 -15.82 -18.52 12.07
C SER A 17 -14.85 -17.41 11.71
N ALA A 18 -13.72 -17.33 12.42
CA ALA A 18 -12.66 -16.39 12.08
C ALA A 18 -12.25 -16.67 10.64
N GLN A 19 -12.29 -15.65 9.80
CA GLN A 19 -11.86 -15.74 8.41
C GLN A 19 -10.38 -16.17 8.39
N THR A 20 -10.07 -17.28 7.72
CA THR A 20 -8.70 -17.75 7.55
C THR A 20 -8.14 -17.19 6.23
N TYR A 21 -7.04 -16.46 6.30
CA TYR A 21 -6.39 -15.87 5.13
C TYR A 21 -5.41 -16.87 4.50
N GLN A 22 -5.55 -17.08 3.20
CA GLN A 22 -4.65 -17.93 2.41
C GLN A 22 -3.44 -17.13 1.94
N PRO A 23 -2.26 -17.77 1.70
CA PRO A 23 -1.06 -17.07 1.23
C PRO A 23 -1.13 -16.75 -0.29
N ASN A 24 -2.11 -15.97 -0.66
CA ASN A 24 -2.29 -15.40 -2.00
C ASN A 24 -2.95 -14.03 -1.90
N TRP A 25 -2.68 -13.16 -2.85
CA TRP A 25 -3.17 -11.78 -2.85
C TRP A 25 -4.69 -11.69 -2.84
N GLU A 26 -5.38 -12.56 -3.57
CA GLU A 26 -6.85 -12.59 -3.60
C GLU A 26 -7.47 -12.72 -2.20
N SER A 27 -6.87 -13.54 -1.33
CA SER A 27 -7.32 -13.70 0.05
C SER A 27 -6.82 -12.58 0.96
N LEU A 28 -5.55 -12.19 0.83
CA LEU A 28 -4.91 -11.23 1.72
C LEU A 28 -5.47 -9.81 1.54
N ASP A 29 -5.75 -9.40 0.31
CA ASP A 29 -6.29 -8.07 -0.01
C ASP A 29 -7.74 -7.88 0.48
N ASN A 30 -8.44 -8.97 0.79
CA ASN A 30 -9.77 -8.91 1.39
C ASN A 30 -9.75 -8.60 2.91
N ARG A 31 -8.56 -8.50 3.53
CA ARG A 31 -8.47 -8.15 4.94
C ARG A 31 -8.80 -6.66 5.15
N PRO A 32 -9.84 -6.33 5.94
CA PRO A 32 -10.20 -4.94 6.16
C PRO A 32 -9.11 -4.22 6.98
N VAL A 33 -8.81 -2.98 6.58
CA VAL A 33 -7.96 -2.11 7.39
C VAL A 33 -8.67 -1.79 8.71
N PRO A 34 -7.99 -1.92 9.86
CA PRO A 34 -8.58 -1.61 11.16
C PRO A 34 -9.17 -0.21 11.25
N GLN A 35 -10.36 -0.10 11.85
CA GLN A 35 -11.12 1.15 11.93
C GLN A 35 -10.34 2.28 12.59
N TRP A 36 -9.56 1.98 13.64
CA TRP A 36 -8.76 2.96 14.35
C TRP A 36 -7.80 3.73 13.42
N PHE A 37 -7.22 3.05 12.41
CA PHE A 37 -6.30 3.69 11.46
C PHE A 37 -7.02 4.64 10.50
N LYS A 38 -8.20 4.23 10.02
CA LYS A 38 -9.07 5.08 9.20
C LYS A 38 -9.51 6.36 9.91
N ASP A 39 -9.58 6.31 11.24
CA ASP A 39 -10.00 7.40 12.11
C ASP A 39 -8.84 8.31 12.53
N ALA A 40 -7.61 7.80 12.47
CA ALA A 40 -6.40 8.44 12.99
C ALA A 40 -5.96 9.69 12.22
N LYS A 41 -5.92 9.65 10.92
CA LYS A 41 -5.56 10.72 9.95
C LYS A 41 -4.16 11.33 10.07
N PHE A 42 -3.52 11.32 11.23
CA PHE A 42 -2.21 11.92 11.45
C PHE A 42 -1.30 10.98 12.24
N GLY A 43 -0.13 10.66 11.68
CA GLY A 43 0.95 9.90 12.29
C GLY A 43 2.30 10.60 12.19
N ILE A 44 3.26 10.16 13.00
CA ILE A 44 4.64 10.63 12.95
C ILE A 44 5.54 9.48 12.53
N PHE A 45 6.30 9.66 11.45
CA PHE A 45 7.38 8.80 11.05
C PHE A 45 8.66 9.24 11.76
N ILE A 46 9.55 8.30 12.10
CA ILE A 46 10.78 8.63 12.81
C ILE A 46 11.92 7.86 12.14
N HIS A 47 12.77 8.55 11.40
CA HIS A 47 13.98 7.97 10.82
C HIS A 47 15.17 8.19 11.74
N TRP A 48 15.62 7.13 12.41
CA TRP A 48 16.67 7.21 13.40
C TRP A 48 17.56 5.95 13.39
N GLY A 49 18.87 6.15 13.42
CA GLY A 49 19.87 5.07 13.36
C GLY A 49 21.28 5.62 13.25
N VAL A 50 22.25 4.76 12.88
CA VAL A 50 23.68 5.12 12.76
C VAL A 50 23.90 6.27 11.78
N TYR A 51 23.08 6.38 10.75
CA TYR A 51 23.14 7.49 9.77
C TYR A 51 22.90 8.88 10.39
N ALA A 52 22.35 8.96 11.60
CA ALA A 52 22.25 10.23 12.33
C ALA A 52 23.63 10.75 12.82
N VAL A 53 24.63 9.88 12.96
CA VAL A 53 25.99 10.28 13.36
C VAL A 53 26.63 11.19 12.32
N PRO A 54 26.76 10.83 11.03
CA PRO A 54 27.11 11.80 10.03
C PRO A 54 26.04 12.87 9.87
N GLY A 55 24.75 12.47 9.94
CA GLY A 55 23.61 13.36 9.80
C GLY A 55 23.78 14.33 8.62
N TRP A 56 24.18 13.81 7.46
CA TRP A 56 24.63 14.64 6.35
C TRP A 56 24.24 14.09 4.99
N SER A 57 23.69 14.95 4.21
CA SER A 57 23.62 14.84 2.74
C SER A 57 23.65 16.25 2.17
N SER A 58 24.07 16.43 0.91
CA SER A 58 23.82 17.70 0.21
C SER A 58 22.33 18.03 0.23
N LYS A 59 21.97 19.31 0.29
CA LYS A 59 20.56 19.75 0.24
C LYS A 59 19.83 19.09 -0.92
N GLY A 60 18.62 18.67 -0.66
CA GLY A 60 17.83 17.96 -1.64
C GLY A 60 18.20 16.48 -1.85
N ASN A 61 18.84 15.84 -0.87
CA ASN A 61 19.13 14.41 -0.86
C ASN A 61 18.92 13.82 0.54
N TYR A 62 18.74 12.51 0.63
CA TYR A 62 18.44 11.75 1.84
C TYR A 62 19.70 11.47 2.67
N ALA A 63 19.72 11.95 3.92
CA ALA A 63 20.84 11.71 4.84
C ALA A 63 20.87 10.25 5.34
N GLU A 64 19.74 9.58 5.46
CA GLU A 64 19.64 8.17 5.85
C GLU A 64 20.24 7.21 4.82
N TRP A 65 20.45 7.66 3.57
CA TRP A 65 21.18 6.92 2.52
C TRP A 65 22.70 7.11 2.57
N TYR A 66 23.25 7.54 3.72
CA TYR A 66 24.66 7.88 3.85
C TYR A 66 25.59 6.72 3.52
N GLN A 67 25.36 5.53 4.09
CA GLN A 67 26.16 4.34 3.81
C GLN A 67 26.14 3.96 2.33
N ASN A 68 24.95 3.98 1.73
CA ASN A 68 24.79 3.67 0.31
C ASN A 68 25.63 4.62 -0.55
N GLY A 69 25.53 5.91 -0.31
CA GLY A 69 26.29 6.91 -1.04
C GLY A 69 27.82 6.74 -0.92
N LEU A 70 28.32 6.37 0.27
CA LEU A 70 29.76 6.08 0.43
C LEU A 70 30.22 4.91 -0.44
N GLN A 71 29.42 3.88 -0.58
CA GLN A 71 29.79 2.66 -1.32
C GLN A 71 29.42 2.72 -2.80
N THR A 72 28.58 3.65 -3.21
CA THR A 72 28.24 3.91 -4.63
C THR A 72 28.98 5.12 -5.23
N ASN A 73 30.03 5.57 -4.56
CA ASN A 73 30.93 6.65 -5.00
C ASN A 73 30.27 8.04 -5.11
N ASP A 74 29.36 8.37 -4.20
CA ASP A 74 28.90 9.75 -4.04
C ASP A 74 30.05 10.63 -3.55
N THR A 75 30.63 11.39 -4.48
CA THR A 75 31.86 12.18 -4.22
C THR A 75 31.66 13.27 -3.16
N ALA A 76 30.44 13.79 -2.99
CA ALA A 76 30.15 14.80 -1.96
C ALA A 76 30.14 14.15 -0.57
N ARG A 77 29.45 13.01 -0.41
CA ARG A 77 29.46 12.24 0.83
C ARG A 77 30.85 11.73 1.19
N MET A 78 31.60 11.22 0.20
CA MET A 78 32.97 10.76 0.43
C MET A 78 33.91 11.87 0.91
N ARG A 79 33.81 13.09 0.31
CA ARG A 79 34.60 14.25 0.78
C ARG A 79 34.22 14.68 2.17
N PHE A 80 32.93 14.76 2.49
CA PHE A 80 32.45 15.05 3.83
C PHE A 80 32.95 13.99 4.82
N HIS A 81 32.79 12.71 4.50
CA HIS A 81 33.22 11.60 5.36
C HIS A 81 34.72 11.66 5.67
N LYS A 82 35.55 11.84 4.62
CA LYS A 82 37.00 11.96 4.78
C LYS A 82 37.40 13.15 5.66
N ALA A 83 36.74 14.28 5.48
CA ALA A 83 37.01 15.49 6.26
C ALA A 83 36.58 15.35 7.75
N LYS A 84 35.43 14.70 8.01
CA LYS A 84 34.83 14.61 9.34
C LYS A 84 35.32 13.42 10.12
N PHE A 85 35.48 12.27 9.49
CA PHE A 85 35.73 10.98 10.13
C PHE A 85 37.06 10.32 9.73
N GLY A 86 37.80 10.90 8.77
CA GLY A 86 39.06 10.34 8.29
C GLY A 86 38.87 9.02 7.54
N ASP A 87 39.56 7.97 8.01
CA ASP A 87 39.52 6.62 7.42
C ASP A 87 38.60 5.65 8.18
N ARG A 88 37.82 6.14 9.14
CA ARG A 88 36.81 5.33 9.83
C ARG A 88 35.76 4.83 8.86
N SER A 89 35.36 3.58 8.98
CA SER A 89 34.25 3.04 8.19
C SER A 89 32.89 3.54 8.73
N TYR A 90 31.85 3.39 7.92
CA TYR A 90 30.46 3.64 8.40
C TYR A 90 30.12 2.79 9.63
N TYR A 91 30.61 1.56 9.67
CA TYR A 91 30.36 0.63 10.78
C TYR A 91 31.00 1.08 12.09
N ASP A 92 32.16 1.75 12.02
CA ASP A 92 32.80 2.33 13.20
C ASP A 92 31.98 3.45 13.85
N LEU A 93 31.13 4.14 13.05
CA LEU A 93 30.28 5.23 13.50
C LEU A 93 29.17 4.75 14.45
N ALA A 94 28.82 3.47 14.43
CA ALA A 94 27.85 2.92 15.37
C ALA A 94 28.29 3.09 16.85
N ASN A 95 29.60 3.21 17.10
CA ASN A 95 30.13 3.51 18.44
C ASN A 95 29.81 4.95 18.89
N ASP A 96 29.54 5.86 17.93
CA ASP A 96 29.26 7.27 18.21
C ASP A 96 27.76 7.55 18.25
N PHE A 97 26.94 6.61 17.83
CA PHE A 97 25.49 6.64 17.99
C PHE A 97 25.15 6.35 19.46
N LYS A 98 25.10 7.36 20.30
CA LYS A 98 24.99 7.21 21.78
C LYS A 98 23.57 7.28 22.31
N ALA A 99 22.71 8.06 21.70
CA ALA A 99 21.34 8.29 22.16
C ALA A 99 21.22 8.70 23.63
N GLU A 100 22.25 9.37 24.18
CA GLU A 100 22.34 9.71 25.61
C GLU A 100 21.31 10.76 26.05
N LEU A 101 20.78 11.55 25.10
CA LEU A 101 19.70 12.51 25.35
C LEU A 101 18.32 11.96 25.03
N PHE A 102 18.24 10.70 24.60
CA PHE A 102 16.96 10.06 24.30
C PHE A 102 16.13 9.84 25.55
N ASN A 103 15.06 10.60 25.68
CA ASN A 103 14.04 10.43 26.70
C ASN A 103 12.74 9.97 26.05
N PRO A 104 12.38 8.69 26.11
CA PRO A 104 11.20 8.17 25.45
C PRO A 104 9.88 8.74 25.98
N ASP A 105 9.80 9.09 27.28
CA ASP A 105 8.60 9.69 27.86
C ASP A 105 8.38 11.14 27.34
N ASP A 106 9.46 11.89 27.11
CA ASP A 106 9.34 13.24 26.53
C ASP A 106 8.97 13.19 25.06
N TRP A 107 9.52 12.22 24.30
CA TRP A 107 9.10 11.97 22.92
C TRP A 107 7.60 11.61 22.85
N ALA A 108 7.15 10.65 23.66
CA ALA A 108 5.76 10.24 23.71
C ALA A 108 4.81 11.39 24.04
N LYS A 109 5.17 12.27 25.00
CA LYS A 109 4.40 13.48 25.33
C LYS A 109 4.36 14.49 24.17
N LEU A 110 5.48 14.66 23.45
CA LEU A 110 5.54 15.54 22.28
C LEU A 110 4.59 15.03 21.20
N PHE A 111 4.62 13.72 20.90
CA PHE A 111 3.76 13.10 19.90
C PHE A 111 2.28 13.22 20.26
N GLU A 112 1.91 12.97 21.50
CA GLU A 112 0.54 13.17 21.97
C GLU A 112 0.10 14.63 21.86
N LYS A 113 0.95 15.59 22.26
CA LYS A 113 0.67 17.02 22.15
C LYS A 113 0.56 17.52 20.71
N SER A 114 1.29 16.88 19.77
CA SER A 114 1.16 17.21 18.36
C SER A 114 -0.19 16.79 17.75
N GLY A 115 -0.98 16.00 18.47
CA GLY A 115 -2.24 15.44 18.00
C GLY A 115 -2.08 14.15 17.17
N ALA A 116 -0.86 13.64 17.00
CA ALA A 116 -0.63 12.39 16.31
C ALA A 116 -1.38 11.24 17.00
N LYS A 117 -1.89 10.30 16.21
CA LYS A 117 -2.60 9.11 16.69
C LYS A 117 -1.76 7.85 16.65
N TYR A 118 -0.67 7.86 15.91
CA TYR A 118 0.29 6.77 15.85
C TYR A 118 1.67 7.30 15.50
N ILE A 119 2.67 6.47 15.80
CA ILE A 119 4.03 6.67 15.35
C ILE A 119 4.49 5.47 14.54
N VAL A 120 5.54 5.65 13.71
CA VAL A 120 6.26 4.58 13.01
C VAL A 120 7.76 4.85 13.15
N LEU A 121 8.45 4.09 14.03
CA LEU A 121 9.92 4.20 14.21
C LEU A 121 10.65 3.25 13.27
N THR A 122 11.71 3.69 12.60
CA THR A 122 12.62 2.80 11.87
C THR A 122 13.28 1.82 12.84
N SER A 123 12.68 0.65 13.03
CA SER A 123 13.31 -0.40 13.85
C SER A 123 14.66 -0.85 13.24
N LYS A 124 14.70 -0.91 11.89
CA LYS A 124 15.89 -1.18 11.08
C LYS A 124 15.73 -0.53 9.73
N HIS A 125 16.70 0.28 9.30
CA HIS A 125 16.77 0.85 7.96
C HIS A 125 17.60 -0.06 7.01
N HIS A 126 17.83 0.35 5.76
CA HIS A 126 18.54 -0.44 4.76
C HIS A 126 20.03 -0.68 5.08
N ASP A 127 20.61 0.01 6.05
CA ASP A 127 21.95 -0.24 6.58
C ASP A 127 22.04 -1.48 7.47
N GLY A 128 20.88 -2.05 7.83
CA GLY A 128 20.76 -3.27 8.63
C GLY A 128 21.00 -3.08 10.12
N PHE A 129 21.27 -1.85 10.61
CA PHE A 129 21.42 -1.59 12.04
C PHE A 129 20.07 -1.65 12.76
N THR A 130 19.97 -2.52 13.76
CA THR A 130 18.70 -2.70 14.48
C THR A 130 18.65 -1.87 15.77
N LEU A 131 17.52 -1.20 16.02
CA LEU A 131 17.31 -0.42 17.25
C LEU A 131 16.83 -1.28 18.44
N TRP A 132 16.77 -2.60 18.26
CA TRP A 132 16.43 -3.61 19.27
C TRP A 132 17.50 -4.72 19.30
N PRO A 133 17.57 -5.54 20.37
CA PRO A 133 18.47 -6.69 20.41
C PRO A 133 18.14 -7.68 19.29
N SER A 134 19.06 -7.91 18.36
CA SER A 134 18.88 -8.87 17.25
C SER A 134 20.11 -9.76 17.09
N LYS A 135 19.95 -11.04 17.40
CA LYS A 135 20.97 -12.06 17.18
C LYS A 135 21.17 -12.34 15.68
N GLU A 136 20.11 -12.19 14.90
CA GLU A 136 20.12 -12.39 13.45
C GLU A 136 21.01 -11.33 12.77
N ALA A 137 20.94 -10.07 13.22
CA ALA A 137 21.81 -9.01 12.75
C ALA A 137 23.29 -9.36 12.99
N ASP A 138 23.66 -9.66 14.22
CA ASP A 138 25.02 -10.02 14.58
C ASP A 138 25.54 -11.24 13.79
N LYS A 139 24.68 -12.26 13.59
CA LYS A 139 25.02 -13.48 12.86
C LYS A 139 25.34 -13.21 11.40
N THR A 140 24.50 -12.42 10.71
CA THR A 140 24.62 -12.23 9.25
C THR A 140 25.67 -11.18 8.88
N TRP A 141 25.86 -10.16 9.73
CA TRP A 141 26.91 -9.17 9.55
C TRP A 141 28.27 -9.67 10.01
N GLY A 142 28.35 -10.66 10.94
CA GLY A 142 29.56 -11.20 11.48
C GLY A 142 30.20 -10.34 12.58
N PHE A 143 29.54 -9.28 13.03
CA PHE A 143 29.92 -8.39 14.13
C PHE A 143 28.67 -7.83 14.82
N LYS A 144 28.86 -7.14 15.97
CA LYS A 144 27.73 -6.51 16.68
C LYS A 144 27.14 -5.39 15.86
N TRP A 145 25.85 -5.55 15.40
CA TRP A 145 25.15 -4.60 14.55
C TRP A 145 23.74 -4.29 15.05
N ASN A 146 23.63 -4.05 16.38
CA ASN A 146 22.40 -3.69 17.05
C ASN A 146 22.63 -2.71 18.20
N ALA A 147 21.63 -1.87 18.50
CA ALA A 147 21.70 -0.82 19.51
C ALA A 147 21.85 -1.33 20.96
N ALA A 148 21.51 -2.59 21.24
CA ALA A 148 21.66 -3.17 22.56
C ALA A 148 23.13 -3.58 22.86
N ASP A 149 23.90 -3.92 21.84
CA ASP A 149 25.27 -4.39 22.01
C ASP A 149 26.32 -3.31 21.69
N ILE A 150 26.03 -2.37 20.79
CA ILE A 150 26.95 -1.29 20.38
C ILE A 150 26.27 0.07 20.44
N GLY A 151 27.05 1.13 20.59
CA GLY A 151 26.55 2.51 20.63
C GLY A 151 25.76 2.80 21.91
N PRO A 152 24.43 2.89 21.87
CA PRO A 152 23.57 3.18 23.01
C PRO A 152 23.60 2.13 24.11
N LYS A 153 23.86 0.87 23.74
CA LYS A 153 23.76 -0.31 24.62
C LYS A 153 22.39 -0.41 25.31
N ARG A 154 21.34 -0.24 24.52
CA ARG A 154 19.97 -0.07 24.99
C ARG A 154 18.99 -0.55 23.94
N ASP A 155 17.86 -1.13 24.36
CA ASP A 155 16.71 -1.42 23.49
C ASP A 155 15.90 -0.13 23.27
N LEU A 156 16.28 0.64 22.25
CA LEU A 156 15.66 1.92 21.94
C LEU A 156 14.21 1.77 21.48
N LEU A 157 13.92 0.73 20.71
CA LEU A 157 12.58 0.42 20.23
C LEU A 157 11.64 0.08 21.39
N GLY A 158 12.06 -0.82 22.27
CA GLY A 158 11.30 -1.26 23.43
C GLY A 158 11.01 -0.11 24.40
N ASP A 159 11.99 0.75 24.65
CA ASP A 159 11.85 1.91 25.52
C ASP A 159 10.83 2.91 24.96
N LEU A 160 10.89 3.21 23.64
CA LEU A 160 9.91 4.10 23.02
C LEU A 160 8.51 3.49 23.05
N PHE A 161 8.35 2.21 22.68
CA PHE A 161 7.05 1.54 22.69
C PHE A 161 6.42 1.53 24.08
N LYS A 162 7.23 1.29 25.11
CA LYS A 162 6.77 1.34 26.51
C LYS A 162 6.27 2.73 26.91
N ALA A 163 6.94 3.79 26.45
CA ALA A 163 6.54 5.16 26.73
C ALA A 163 5.29 5.57 25.97
N VAL A 164 5.23 5.30 24.66
CA VAL A 164 4.10 5.64 23.80
C VAL A 164 2.82 4.95 24.25
N ARG A 165 2.88 3.70 24.70
CA ARG A 165 1.73 2.96 25.25
C ARG A 165 1.15 3.53 26.54
N LYS A 166 1.79 4.49 27.18
CA LYS A 166 1.22 5.27 28.31
C LYS A 166 0.35 6.43 27.84
N THR A 167 0.33 6.74 26.58
CA THR A 167 -0.41 7.82 25.93
C THR A 167 -1.56 7.26 25.06
N SER A 168 -2.27 8.15 24.39
CA SER A 168 -3.31 7.80 23.43
C SER A 168 -2.78 7.43 22.02
N VAL A 169 -1.46 7.39 21.85
CA VAL A 169 -0.79 7.17 20.57
C VAL A 169 -0.50 5.70 20.32
N HIS A 170 -0.84 5.19 19.15
CA HIS A 170 -0.53 3.81 18.74
C HIS A 170 0.95 3.67 18.37
N ALA A 171 1.57 2.55 18.78
CA ALA A 171 2.97 2.27 18.54
C ALA A 171 3.16 1.43 17.27
N GLY A 172 3.82 1.98 16.27
CA GLY A 172 4.16 1.33 15.03
C GLY A 172 5.67 1.36 14.75
N MET A 173 6.09 0.50 13.85
CA MET A 173 7.48 0.39 13.42
C MET A 173 7.61 0.21 11.90
N TYR A 174 8.69 0.75 11.37
CA TYR A 174 9.18 0.50 10.02
C TYR A 174 10.23 -0.61 10.07
N TYR A 175 10.27 -1.42 9.03
CA TYR A 175 11.24 -2.48 8.84
C TYR A 175 11.67 -2.57 7.38
N SER A 176 12.98 -2.40 7.11
CA SER A 176 13.52 -2.66 5.78
C SER A 176 13.66 -4.15 5.52
N LEU A 177 13.02 -4.65 4.46
CA LEU A 177 13.21 -6.01 3.97
C LEU A 177 14.64 -6.18 3.44
N TYR A 178 15.10 -5.22 2.65
CA TYR A 178 16.40 -5.19 2.01
C TYR A 178 17.47 -4.56 2.90
N GLU A 179 18.65 -5.13 2.93
CA GLU A 179 19.86 -4.56 3.52
C GLU A 179 20.95 -4.43 2.46
N TRP A 180 21.33 -3.21 2.11
CA TRP A 180 22.20 -2.87 0.97
C TRP A 180 23.46 -3.72 0.85
N PHE A 181 24.12 -4.00 1.96
CA PHE A 181 25.46 -4.60 1.98
C PHE A 181 25.55 -5.83 2.88
N ASN A 182 24.45 -6.41 3.29
CA ASN A 182 24.45 -7.64 4.08
C ASN A 182 25.08 -8.78 3.26
N PRO A 183 26.11 -9.45 3.79
CA PRO A 183 26.82 -10.50 3.08
C PRO A 183 25.89 -11.66 2.66
N LEU A 184 24.94 -12.01 3.50
CA LEU A 184 24.04 -13.13 3.23
C LEU A 184 23.05 -12.80 2.09
N TRP A 185 22.55 -11.56 2.01
CA TRP A 185 21.72 -11.14 0.89
C TRP A 185 22.41 -11.25 -0.46
N LYS A 186 23.71 -10.91 -0.49
CA LYS A 186 24.51 -10.95 -1.71
C LYS A 186 24.87 -12.37 -2.15
N THR A 187 24.90 -13.33 -1.23
CA THR A 187 25.33 -14.69 -1.50
C THR A 187 24.21 -15.71 -1.60
N ASP A 188 23.13 -15.53 -0.80
CA ASP A 188 21.99 -16.46 -0.74
C ASP A 188 20.74 -15.74 -0.24
N LYS A 189 19.96 -15.18 -1.18
CA LYS A 189 18.73 -14.45 -0.87
C LYS A 189 17.70 -15.33 -0.13
N GLN A 190 17.61 -16.62 -0.42
CA GLN A 190 16.67 -17.53 0.24
C GLN A 190 17.02 -17.72 1.72
N LYS A 191 18.29 -17.93 2.03
CA LYS A 191 18.74 -17.99 3.42
C LYS A 191 18.58 -16.66 4.13
N PHE A 192 18.86 -15.55 3.47
CA PHE A 192 18.63 -14.23 4.06
C PHE A 192 17.17 -14.08 4.50
N VAL A 193 16.23 -14.45 3.66
CA VAL A 193 14.81 -14.37 4.02
C VAL A 193 14.45 -15.32 5.17
N THR A 194 14.88 -16.58 5.10
CA THR A 194 14.45 -17.61 6.06
C THR A 194 15.22 -17.59 7.38
N GLU A 195 16.50 -17.16 7.39
CA GLU A 195 17.35 -17.18 8.58
C GLU A 195 17.60 -15.79 9.19
N HIS A 196 17.22 -14.70 8.48
CA HIS A 196 17.42 -13.33 8.96
C HIS A 196 16.11 -12.52 8.95
N THR A 197 15.52 -12.26 7.77
CA THR A 197 14.36 -11.36 7.66
C THR A 197 13.14 -11.89 8.43
N TRP A 198 12.72 -13.11 8.16
CA TRP A 198 11.57 -13.71 8.85
C TRP A 198 11.74 -13.87 10.35
N PRO A 199 12.87 -14.38 10.87
CA PRO A 199 13.10 -14.41 12.32
C PRO A 199 13.03 -13.02 12.95
N GLN A 200 13.65 -11.99 12.34
CA GLN A 200 13.59 -10.62 12.84
C GLN A 200 12.16 -10.08 12.85
N MET A 201 11.42 -10.21 11.74
CA MET A 201 10.03 -9.74 11.66
C MET A 201 9.13 -10.45 12.69
N LYS A 202 9.31 -11.77 12.87
CA LYS A 202 8.55 -12.53 13.89
C LYS A 202 8.92 -12.12 15.30
N ASP A 203 10.19 -11.87 15.57
CA ASP A 203 10.68 -11.36 16.87
C ASP A 203 10.02 -10.00 17.19
N LEU A 204 10.04 -9.06 16.23
CA LEU A 204 9.40 -7.76 16.35
C LEU A 204 7.89 -7.87 16.61
N ILE A 205 7.20 -8.69 15.85
CA ILE A 205 5.75 -8.87 15.98
C ILE A 205 5.39 -9.52 17.32
N ASN A 206 6.10 -10.55 17.74
CA ASN A 206 5.76 -11.30 18.95
C ASN A 206 6.11 -10.53 20.23
N ASN A 207 7.26 -9.87 20.26
CA ASN A 207 7.77 -9.23 21.48
C ASN A 207 7.33 -7.77 21.64
N TYR A 208 7.22 -7.04 20.53
CA TYR A 208 6.84 -5.61 20.57
C TYR A 208 5.39 -5.34 20.19
N GLN A 209 4.70 -6.28 19.54
CA GLN A 209 3.28 -6.24 19.23
C GLN A 209 2.81 -4.89 18.63
N PRO A 210 3.37 -4.45 17.48
CA PRO A 210 3.06 -3.16 16.89
C PRO A 210 1.61 -3.05 16.43
N ASP A 211 1.09 -1.82 16.41
CA ASP A 211 -0.19 -1.48 15.80
C ASP A 211 -0.05 -1.16 14.30
N VAL A 212 1.15 -0.69 13.88
CA VAL A 212 1.55 -0.53 12.46
C VAL A 212 2.85 -1.29 12.23
N PHE A 213 2.88 -2.12 11.19
CA PHE A 213 4.10 -2.77 10.72
C PHE A 213 4.35 -2.34 9.27
N TRP A 214 5.25 -1.38 9.10
CA TRP A 214 5.52 -0.68 7.85
C TRP A 214 6.79 -1.23 7.21
N THR A 215 6.66 -1.95 6.10
CA THR A 215 7.80 -2.53 5.37
C THR A 215 8.33 -1.59 4.30
N ASP A 216 9.59 -1.76 3.93
CA ASP A 216 10.26 -1.03 2.85
C ASP A 216 11.42 -1.85 2.28
N GLY A 217 12.13 -1.33 1.28
CA GLY A 217 13.19 -2.10 0.62
C GLY A 217 12.64 -3.23 -0.24
N ASP A 218 11.43 -3.07 -0.73
CA ASP A 218 10.68 -4.06 -1.49
C ASP A 218 11.16 -4.22 -2.94
N TRP A 219 11.84 -3.21 -3.49
CA TRP A 219 12.18 -3.11 -4.92
C TRP A 219 13.28 -4.06 -5.40
N ASP A 220 14.10 -4.63 -4.50
CA ASP A 220 15.27 -5.45 -4.88
C ASP A 220 14.92 -6.89 -5.23
N ALA A 221 13.70 -7.33 -4.93
CA ALA A 221 13.21 -8.66 -5.27
C ALA A 221 11.67 -8.73 -5.28
N PRO A 222 11.07 -9.66 -6.05
CA PRO A 222 9.62 -9.87 -6.05
C PRO A 222 9.12 -10.49 -4.75
N ALA A 223 7.80 -10.42 -4.52
CA ALA A 223 7.14 -10.90 -3.30
C ALA A 223 7.40 -12.39 -3.00
N GLU A 224 7.58 -13.20 -4.04
CA GLU A 224 7.88 -14.62 -3.92
C GLU A 224 9.26 -14.87 -3.28
N THR A 225 10.26 -14.05 -3.61
CA THR A 225 11.59 -14.11 -2.98
C THR A 225 11.50 -13.78 -1.50
N TRP A 226 10.76 -12.73 -1.14
CA TRP A 226 10.52 -12.33 0.24
C TRP A 226 9.60 -13.29 0.99
N LYS A 227 8.88 -14.17 0.28
CA LYS A 227 7.78 -15.01 0.83
C LYS A 227 6.74 -14.17 1.54
N SER A 228 6.38 -13.07 0.93
CA SER A 228 5.53 -12.04 1.55
C SER A 228 4.11 -12.54 1.80
N GLN A 229 3.55 -13.30 0.87
CA GLN A 229 2.20 -13.84 0.99
C GLN A 229 2.09 -14.82 2.16
N GLU A 230 3.08 -15.69 2.34
CA GLU A 230 3.12 -16.62 3.46
C GLU A 230 3.32 -15.90 4.80
N PHE A 231 4.17 -14.86 4.81
CA PHE A 231 4.35 -14.07 6.02
C PHE A 231 3.08 -13.32 6.42
N LEU A 232 2.40 -12.68 5.46
CA LEU A 232 1.14 -11.98 5.71
C LEU A 232 0.04 -12.93 6.15
N ALA A 233 -0.04 -14.13 5.57
CA ALA A 233 -0.98 -15.16 6.01
C ALA A 233 -0.74 -15.57 7.47
N TRP A 234 0.52 -15.79 7.87
CA TRP A 234 0.88 -16.02 9.27
C TRP A 234 0.52 -14.81 10.15
N LEU A 235 0.85 -13.58 9.70
CA LEU A 235 0.56 -12.36 10.45
C LEU A 235 -0.93 -12.20 10.75
N TYR A 236 -1.79 -12.50 9.79
CA TYR A 236 -3.24 -12.32 9.89
C TYR A 236 -3.98 -13.49 10.56
N ASN A 237 -3.40 -14.69 10.59
CA ASN A 237 -4.05 -15.85 11.20
C ASN A 237 -3.53 -16.16 12.61
N GLU A 238 -2.22 -16.04 12.84
CA GLU A 238 -1.54 -16.63 13.99
C GLU A 238 -0.91 -15.62 14.93
N SER A 239 -0.52 -14.44 14.42
CA SER A 239 0.24 -13.48 15.23
C SER A 239 -0.57 -12.89 16.38
N PRO A 240 0.08 -12.42 17.46
CA PRO A 240 -0.59 -11.75 18.58
C PRO A 240 -1.23 -10.43 18.20
N VAL A 241 -0.92 -9.86 17.04
CA VAL A 241 -1.44 -8.59 16.54
C VAL A 241 -2.46 -8.73 15.40
N LYS A 242 -2.84 -9.94 15.03
CA LYS A 242 -3.67 -10.28 13.88
C LYS A 242 -4.97 -9.46 13.73
N ASN A 243 -5.56 -9.05 14.85
CA ASN A 243 -6.82 -8.30 14.85
C ASN A 243 -6.65 -6.78 14.77
N LYS A 244 -5.42 -6.25 14.97
CA LYS A 244 -5.20 -4.80 15.12
C LYS A 244 -4.14 -4.21 14.20
N VAL A 245 -3.20 -5.03 13.72
CA VAL A 245 -2.05 -4.54 12.95
C VAL A 245 -2.49 -3.99 11.60
N VAL A 246 -1.93 -2.83 11.25
CA VAL A 246 -1.97 -2.27 9.91
C VAL A 246 -0.64 -2.54 9.22
N VAL A 247 -0.68 -2.92 7.96
CA VAL A 247 0.50 -3.05 7.11
C VAL A 247 0.34 -2.18 5.86
N ASN A 248 1.45 -1.78 5.27
CA ASN A 248 1.49 -1.07 4.00
C ASN A 248 1.55 -2.05 2.80
N ASP A 249 1.80 -1.52 1.61
CA ASP A 249 1.84 -2.24 0.33
C ASP A 249 3.26 -2.54 -0.18
N ARG A 250 4.31 -2.41 0.66
CA ARG A 250 5.72 -2.59 0.26
C ARG A 250 6.24 -3.98 0.61
N TRP A 251 5.76 -4.98 -0.09
CA TRP A 251 6.03 -6.41 0.18
C TRP A 251 6.80 -7.13 -0.94
N GLY A 252 7.33 -6.39 -1.92
CA GLY A 252 8.09 -6.91 -3.05
C GLY A 252 7.90 -6.04 -4.28
N SER A 253 8.81 -6.14 -5.25
CA SER A 253 8.68 -5.39 -6.51
C SER A 253 7.38 -5.74 -7.22
N GLY A 254 6.68 -4.71 -7.71
CA GLY A 254 5.37 -4.86 -8.38
C GLY A 254 4.16 -4.98 -7.44
N VAL A 255 4.34 -4.96 -6.11
CA VAL A 255 3.24 -5.04 -5.14
C VAL A 255 2.61 -3.67 -4.87
N ARG A 256 3.39 -2.59 -4.83
CA ARG A 256 2.88 -1.23 -4.53
C ARG A 256 1.71 -0.84 -5.42
N PHE A 257 0.67 -0.27 -4.82
CA PHE A 257 -0.58 0.16 -5.46
C PHE A 257 -1.39 -0.96 -6.14
N ASN A 258 -1.05 -2.22 -5.87
CA ASN A 258 -1.76 -3.39 -6.39
C ASN A 258 -2.24 -4.33 -5.28
N HIS A 259 -1.36 -4.63 -4.31
CA HIS A 259 -1.60 -5.65 -3.30
C HIS A 259 -1.04 -5.23 -1.93
N GLY A 260 -1.36 -6.01 -0.90
CA GLY A 260 -0.80 -5.87 0.44
C GLY A 260 -1.77 -5.20 1.41
N GLY A 261 -1.39 -4.06 1.95
CA GLY A 261 -2.19 -3.34 2.94
C GLY A 261 -2.63 -1.98 2.43
N ILE A 262 -2.45 -0.94 3.26
CA ILE A 262 -2.70 0.44 2.84
C ILE A 262 -1.68 0.85 1.78
N TYR A 263 -2.11 1.64 0.79
CA TYR A 263 -1.18 2.21 -0.18
C TYR A 263 -0.33 3.30 0.48
N SER A 264 0.95 3.34 0.12
CA SER A 264 1.95 4.18 0.78
C SER A 264 2.73 5.07 -0.20
N PRO A 265 2.08 6.06 -0.86
CA PRO A 265 2.77 7.04 -1.69
C PRO A 265 3.73 7.90 -0.87
N GLU A 266 4.82 8.36 -1.52
CA GLU A 266 5.78 9.31 -0.97
C GLU A 266 5.78 10.57 -1.81
N TYR A 267 5.65 11.74 -1.20
CA TYR A 267 5.75 13.04 -1.88
C TYR A 267 4.90 13.15 -3.16
N GLN A 268 3.76 12.47 -3.22
CA GLN A 268 2.91 12.45 -4.42
C GLN A 268 1.59 13.17 -4.13
N PRO A 269 1.55 14.51 -4.27
CA PRO A 269 0.38 15.30 -3.91
C PRO A 269 -0.85 15.01 -4.78
N ASP A 270 -0.67 14.51 -6.00
CA ASP A 270 -1.74 14.35 -6.99
C ASP A 270 -2.38 12.95 -6.99
N LEU A 271 -1.79 11.96 -6.31
CA LEU A 271 -2.38 10.62 -6.23
C LEU A 271 -3.66 10.63 -5.41
N ASP A 272 -4.70 10.06 -5.96
CA ASP A 272 -6.01 9.90 -5.32
C ASP A 272 -6.46 8.44 -5.37
N PHE A 273 -6.56 7.83 -4.19
CA PHE A 273 -6.99 6.44 -4.03
C PHE A 273 -8.40 6.41 -3.43
N GLU A 274 -9.38 6.80 -4.23
CA GLU A 274 -10.76 6.97 -3.74
C GLU A 274 -11.35 5.72 -3.08
N THR A 275 -10.98 4.53 -3.56
CA THR A 275 -11.55 3.25 -3.11
C THR A 275 -10.64 2.42 -2.23
N HIS A 276 -9.44 2.90 -1.95
CA HIS A 276 -8.45 2.17 -1.15
C HIS A 276 -7.94 3.03 0.01
N ASP A 277 -7.73 2.41 1.17
CA ASP A 277 -7.12 3.11 2.32
C ASP A 277 -5.63 3.40 2.01
N TRP A 278 -5.16 4.58 2.34
CA TRP A 278 -3.81 5.02 2.00
C TRP A 278 -3.23 6.01 3.00
N GLU A 279 -1.92 6.15 2.95
CA GLU A 279 -1.14 7.04 3.80
C GLU A 279 -0.01 7.67 2.98
N GLU A 280 0.10 8.99 2.94
CA GLU A 280 1.27 9.63 2.34
C GLU A 280 2.32 9.91 3.40
N SER A 281 3.57 9.45 3.15
CA SER A 281 4.73 9.80 3.96
C SER A 281 5.55 10.91 3.30
N ARG A 282 6.07 11.84 4.13
CA ARG A 282 7.05 12.85 3.71
C ARG A 282 7.85 13.37 4.87
N GLY A 283 9.08 13.82 4.60
CA GLY A 283 9.91 14.55 5.56
C GLY A 283 9.31 15.91 5.92
N MET A 284 9.58 16.36 7.15
CA MET A 284 9.27 17.73 7.56
C MET A 284 10.19 18.73 6.87
N GLY A 285 11.45 18.36 6.63
CA GLY A 285 12.36 18.96 5.69
C GLY A 285 12.36 18.19 4.37
N TYR A 286 13.51 18.05 3.79
CA TYR A 286 13.71 17.28 2.57
C TYR A 286 14.11 15.82 2.85
N SER A 287 15.04 15.63 3.81
CA SER A 287 15.54 14.34 4.23
C SER A 287 14.61 13.70 5.25
N TYR A 288 14.46 12.37 5.22
CA TYR A 288 13.81 11.65 6.30
C TYR A 288 14.73 11.59 7.55
N GLY A 289 15.96 11.11 7.40
CA GLY A 289 16.93 11.16 8.48
C GLY A 289 17.45 12.57 8.76
N TYR A 290 17.91 12.80 10.00
CA TYR A 290 18.53 14.08 10.38
C TYR A 290 19.60 14.50 9.37
N ASN A 291 19.47 15.71 8.82
CA ASN A 291 20.43 16.31 7.88
C ASN A 291 20.87 17.68 8.37
N ARG A 292 22.12 17.80 8.79
CA ARG A 292 22.72 19.05 9.30
C ARG A 292 22.92 20.15 8.25
N GLU A 293 22.79 19.81 6.96
CA GLU A 293 22.82 20.78 5.86
C GLU A 293 21.46 21.48 5.68
N GLU A 294 20.38 20.89 6.20
CA GLU A 294 19.08 21.54 6.18
C GLU A 294 19.02 22.68 7.19
N ASP A 295 18.58 23.84 6.75
CA ASP A 295 18.33 25.02 7.55
C ASP A 295 16.84 25.37 7.64
N ALA A 296 16.49 26.45 8.31
CA ALA A 296 15.09 26.82 8.52
C ALA A 296 14.28 27.03 7.22
N TRP A 297 14.92 27.27 6.09
CA TRP A 297 14.27 27.46 4.78
C TRP A 297 13.96 26.14 4.07
N ASP A 298 14.63 25.06 4.47
CA ASP A 298 14.39 23.72 3.91
C ASP A 298 13.22 23.04 4.62
N TYR A 299 12.85 23.46 5.83
CA TYR A 299 11.73 22.90 6.58
C TYR A 299 10.41 23.54 6.18
N ASN A 300 9.40 22.71 5.98
CA ASN A 300 8.03 23.16 5.73
C ASN A 300 7.52 24.06 6.86
N SER A 301 6.79 25.10 6.49
CA SER A 301 6.08 25.93 7.45
C SER A 301 4.95 25.15 8.14
N ALA A 302 4.57 25.52 9.36
CA ALA A 302 3.44 24.90 10.04
C ALA A 302 2.14 25.04 9.23
N GLN A 303 1.95 26.16 8.52
CA GLN A 303 0.80 26.35 7.64
C GLN A 303 0.78 25.35 6.49
N SER A 304 1.93 25.12 5.81
CA SER A 304 2.05 24.14 4.75
C SER A 304 1.75 22.72 5.24
N LEU A 305 2.28 22.35 6.41
CA LEU A 305 2.06 21.02 7.01
C LEU A 305 0.59 20.80 7.43
N VAL A 306 -0.05 21.81 8.02
CA VAL A 306 -1.47 21.75 8.37
C VAL A 306 -2.33 21.62 7.11
N ILE A 307 -2.04 22.40 6.06
CA ILE A 307 -2.78 22.30 4.79
C ILE A 307 -2.54 20.93 4.11
N ALA A 308 -1.31 20.38 4.20
CA ALA A 308 -1.03 19.04 3.71
C ALA A 308 -1.87 17.97 4.44
N LEU A 309 -1.97 18.06 5.77
CA LEU A 309 -2.85 17.18 6.56
C LEU A 309 -4.33 17.33 6.14
N ILE A 310 -4.81 18.55 5.95
CA ILE A 310 -6.18 18.82 5.49
C ILE A 310 -6.44 18.20 4.12
N ASP A 311 -5.51 18.38 3.18
CA ASP A 311 -5.63 17.84 1.84
C ASP A 311 -5.69 16.29 1.84
N LYS A 312 -4.82 15.62 2.61
CA LYS A 312 -4.85 14.16 2.72
C LYS A 312 -6.14 13.67 3.38
N ALA A 313 -6.54 14.27 4.50
CA ALA A 313 -7.77 13.92 5.21
C ALA A 313 -9.02 14.11 4.32
N SER A 314 -9.09 15.21 3.55
CA SER A 314 -10.22 15.47 2.64
C SER A 314 -10.33 14.42 1.52
N ARG A 315 -9.21 13.86 1.08
CA ARG A 315 -9.15 12.77 0.08
C ARG A 315 -9.27 11.38 0.72
N GLY A 316 -9.47 11.28 2.04
CA GLY A 316 -9.70 10.03 2.76
C GLY A 316 -8.44 9.36 3.30
N GLY A 317 -7.24 9.83 2.93
CA GLY A 317 -5.96 9.30 3.37
C GLY A 317 -5.52 9.75 4.76
N ASN A 318 -4.39 9.19 5.20
CA ASN A 318 -3.66 9.62 6.39
C ASN A 318 -2.39 10.39 5.97
N PHE A 319 -1.88 11.20 6.88
CA PHE A 319 -0.63 11.93 6.73
C PHE A 319 0.40 11.41 7.74
N LEU A 320 1.50 10.83 7.25
CA LEU A 320 2.62 10.34 8.04
C LEU A 320 3.80 11.30 7.89
N LEU A 321 3.95 12.23 8.85
CA LEU A 321 4.96 13.26 8.83
C LEU A 321 6.24 12.79 9.50
N ASP A 322 7.34 12.80 8.77
CA ASP A 322 8.62 12.31 9.27
C ASP A 322 9.43 13.37 10.03
N ILE A 323 10.12 12.88 11.05
CA ILE A 323 11.14 13.59 11.82
C ILE A 323 12.43 12.77 11.91
N GLY A 324 13.57 13.45 11.86
CA GLY A 324 14.90 12.85 12.01
C GLY A 324 15.58 13.30 13.30
N PRO A 325 15.61 12.49 14.37
CA PRO A 325 16.42 12.78 15.55
C PRO A 325 17.92 12.69 15.28
N ASP A 326 18.73 13.47 16.00
CA ASP A 326 20.19 13.41 15.92
C ASP A 326 20.78 12.17 16.62
N GLU A 327 22.10 11.98 16.53
CA GLU A 327 22.84 10.86 17.10
C GLU A 327 22.78 10.78 18.64
N HIS A 328 22.42 11.87 19.28
CA HIS A 328 22.23 11.97 20.73
C HIS A 328 20.80 11.61 21.17
N GLY A 329 19.87 11.46 20.22
CA GLY A 329 18.44 11.20 20.50
C GLY A 329 17.64 12.46 20.75
N LYS A 330 18.10 13.60 20.26
CA LYS A 330 17.38 14.87 20.35
C LYS A 330 16.60 15.12 19.04
N ILE A 331 15.33 15.34 19.16
CA ILE A 331 14.52 15.83 18.04
C ILE A 331 14.89 17.32 17.81
N PRO A 332 15.27 17.73 16.60
CA PRO A 332 15.61 19.13 16.29
C PRO A 332 14.53 20.11 16.77
N PRO A 333 14.90 21.25 17.38
CA PRO A 333 13.93 22.20 17.93
C PRO A 333 12.87 22.68 16.94
N ILE A 334 13.26 22.87 15.67
CA ILE A 334 12.33 23.27 14.62
C ILE A 334 11.26 22.20 14.36
N MET A 335 11.64 20.93 14.38
CA MET A 335 10.69 19.82 14.22
C MET A 335 9.73 19.74 15.41
N GLN A 336 10.24 19.91 16.64
CA GLN A 336 9.40 19.97 17.84
C GLN A 336 8.37 21.11 17.76
N GLU A 337 8.83 22.30 17.35
CA GLU A 337 7.97 23.48 17.20
C GLU A 337 6.86 23.22 16.17
N ARG A 338 7.19 22.69 14.99
CA ARG A 338 6.20 22.36 13.94
C ARG A 338 5.15 21.36 14.43
N LEU A 339 5.59 20.30 15.15
CA LEU A 339 4.67 19.33 15.74
C LEU A 339 3.71 19.98 16.75
N LEU A 340 4.21 20.87 17.61
CA LEU A 340 3.38 21.56 18.59
C LEU A 340 2.40 22.53 17.92
N GLN A 341 2.82 23.23 16.86
CA GLN A 341 1.96 24.13 16.07
C GLN A 341 0.83 23.38 15.36
N ILE A 342 1.11 22.18 14.84
CA ILE A 342 0.08 21.27 14.29
C ILE A 342 -0.90 20.88 15.40
N GLY A 343 -0.40 20.52 16.58
CA GLY A 343 -1.20 20.14 17.74
C GLY A 343 -2.12 21.28 18.23
N GLU A 344 -1.64 22.52 18.25
CA GLU A 344 -2.46 23.71 18.58
C GLU A 344 -3.64 23.85 17.60
N TRP A 345 -3.37 23.71 16.30
CA TRP A 345 -4.42 23.77 15.29
C TRP A 345 -5.43 22.61 15.44
N LEU A 346 -4.95 21.39 15.68
CA LEU A 346 -5.79 20.20 15.88
C LEU A 346 -6.61 20.24 17.17
N THR A 347 -6.15 20.94 18.21
CA THR A 347 -6.93 21.15 19.43
C THR A 347 -8.24 21.91 19.15
N ILE A 348 -8.24 22.79 18.16
CA ILE A 348 -9.41 23.59 17.77
C ILE A 348 -10.22 22.89 16.69
N ASN A 349 -9.56 22.35 15.66
CA ASN A 349 -10.18 21.89 14.44
C ASN A 349 -10.16 20.37 14.28
N GLY A 350 -9.66 19.61 15.25
CA GLY A 350 -9.45 18.17 15.13
C GLY A 350 -10.70 17.37 14.84
N GLU A 351 -11.90 17.84 15.23
CA GLU A 351 -13.14 17.16 14.87
C GLU A 351 -13.43 17.19 13.36
N ALA A 352 -12.83 18.13 12.61
CA ALA A 352 -12.91 18.19 11.16
C ALA A 352 -11.89 17.26 10.46
N ILE A 353 -11.02 16.60 11.22
CA ILE A 353 -9.96 15.72 10.73
C ILE A 353 -10.19 14.28 11.19
N TYR A 354 -10.22 14.05 12.51
CA TYR A 354 -10.34 12.71 13.08
C TYR A 354 -11.73 12.11 12.88
N ASN A 355 -11.79 10.79 12.75
CA ASN A 355 -13.05 10.05 12.52
C ASN A 355 -13.79 10.49 11.25
N THR A 356 -13.11 11.18 10.33
CA THR A 356 -13.69 11.63 9.08
C THR A 356 -13.36 10.70 7.91
N ARG A 357 -14.13 10.85 6.85
CA ARG A 357 -13.95 10.15 5.57
C ARG A 357 -13.97 11.19 4.46
N ARG A 358 -13.51 10.78 3.29
CA ARG A 358 -13.71 11.53 2.06
C ARG A 358 -15.19 11.84 1.87
N TRP A 359 -15.51 13.07 1.48
CA TRP A 359 -16.84 13.41 0.99
C TRP A 359 -16.89 13.25 -0.53
N LYS A 360 -18.11 13.30 -1.12
CA LYS A 360 -18.29 13.20 -2.58
C LYS A 360 -17.47 14.22 -3.37
N THR A 361 -17.25 15.40 -2.79
CA THR A 361 -16.36 16.45 -3.30
C THR A 361 -15.27 16.68 -2.26
N THR A 362 -14.00 16.51 -2.62
CA THR A 362 -12.87 16.65 -1.68
C THR A 362 -12.42 18.08 -1.51
N SER A 363 -12.53 18.90 -2.57
CA SER A 363 -12.12 20.30 -2.55
C SER A 363 -12.91 21.12 -3.60
N GLN A 364 -13.03 22.41 -3.32
CA GLN A 364 -13.54 23.40 -4.27
C GLN A 364 -12.41 24.32 -4.70
N TRP A 365 -12.34 24.56 -6.00
CA TRP A 365 -11.30 25.40 -6.61
C TRP A 365 -11.85 26.76 -7.02
N SER A 366 -11.00 27.79 -6.89
CA SER A 366 -11.25 29.10 -7.50
C SER A 366 -11.19 29.05 -9.03
N ALA A 367 -11.56 30.13 -9.68
CA ALA A 367 -11.32 30.30 -11.10
C ALA A 367 -9.81 30.38 -11.39
N GLY A 368 -9.37 29.83 -12.52
CA GLY A 368 -7.96 29.84 -12.95
C GLY A 368 -7.48 28.49 -13.47
N ARG A 369 -6.20 28.43 -13.86
CA ARG A 369 -5.56 27.20 -14.31
C ARG A 369 -5.27 26.28 -13.15
N ARG A 370 -5.43 24.96 -13.34
CA ARG A 370 -5.19 23.93 -12.31
C ARG A 370 -3.96 23.05 -12.57
N ASP A 371 -3.19 23.41 -13.59
CA ASP A 371 -2.01 22.68 -14.05
C ASP A 371 -0.71 23.19 -13.40
N TYR A 372 -0.78 23.70 -12.17
CA TYR A 372 0.38 24.15 -11.42
C TYR A 372 1.33 22.96 -11.19
N LYS A 373 2.51 23.09 -11.79
CA LYS A 373 3.62 22.18 -11.55
C LYS A 373 4.65 22.96 -10.75
N GLY A 374 4.67 22.78 -9.46
CA GLY A 374 5.68 23.40 -8.61
C GLY A 374 7.07 23.20 -9.23
N GLY A 375 7.83 24.26 -9.40
CA GLY A 375 9.05 24.19 -10.14
C GLY A 375 10.21 24.90 -9.46
N ASN A 376 11.13 24.15 -8.92
CA ASN A 376 12.52 24.54 -8.96
C ASN A 376 13.13 23.84 -10.18
N GLU A 377 13.54 24.57 -11.21
CA GLU A 377 14.08 24.06 -12.48
C GLU A 377 15.26 23.09 -12.32
N HIS A 378 15.88 23.07 -11.14
CA HIS A 378 17.02 22.23 -10.81
C HIS A 378 16.67 20.91 -10.13
N ILE A 379 15.40 20.68 -9.80
CA ILE A 379 14.98 19.50 -9.03
C ILE A 379 13.73 18.89 -9.67
N THR A 380 13.85 17.69 -10.20
CA THR A 380 12.75 16.95 -10.84
C THR A 380 11.86 16.27 -9.78
N GLY A 381 10.58 16.60 -9.78
CA GLY A 381 9.57 16.04 -8.88
C GLY A 381 8.97 17.08 -7.92
N ASP A 382 7.68 17.02 -7.69
CA ASP A 382 6.91 18.04 -6.96
C ASP A 382 7.36 18.23 -5.52
N TRP A 383 7.90 17.19 -4.91
CA TRP A 383 8.42 17.19 -3.55
C TRP A 383 9.77 17.90 -3.41
N LYS A 384 10.47 18.14 -4.52
CA LYS A 384 11.78 18.78 -4.59
C LYS A 384 11.71 20.32 -4.66
N THR A 385 10.51 20.87 -4.56
CA THR A 385 10.28 22.32 -4.68
C THR A 385 10.34 23.07 -3.35
N GLY A 386 11.00 22.50 -2.34
CA GLY A 386 11.15 23.17 -1.06
C GLY A 386 9.84 23.31 -0.27
N GLY A 387 9.08 22.24 -0.17
CA GLY A 387 8.06 22.08 0.86
C GLY A 387 6.76 22.88 0.78
N ASP A 388 6.74 24.03 0.16
CA ASP A 388 5.61 24.95 0.24
C ASP A 388 4.64 24.90 -0.96
N ILE A 389 4.63 23.79 -1.73
CA ILE A 389 3.68 23.61 -2.82
C ILE A 389 2.22 23.78 -2.36
N MET A 390 1.91 23.35 -1.14
CA MET A 390 0.57 23.47 -0.60
C MET A 390 0.16 24.94 -0.39
N LEU A 391 1.11 25.83 -0.11
CA LEU A 391 0.84 27.27 -0.04
C LEU A 391 0.52 27.82 -1.44
N LYS A 392 1.28 27.39 -2.48
CA LYS A 392 1.00 27.78 -3.87
C LYS A 392 -0.35 27.30 -4.37
N LEU A 393 -0.77 26.14 -3.93
CA LEU A 393 -2.09 25.57 -4.28
C LEU A 393 -3.25 26.12 -3.44
N THR A 394 -2.99 27.02 -2.44
CA THR A 394 -4.03 27.49 -1.53
C THR A 394 -3.98 29.00 -1.24
N VAL A 395 -3.01 29.47 -0.48
CA VAL A 395 -3.00 30.84 0.10
C VAL A 395 -2.13 31.85 -0.66
N ASP A 396 -1.13 31.37 -1.39
CA ASP A 396 -0.13 32.20 -2.11
C ASP A 396 0.08 31.71 -3.56
N PRO A 397 -0.96 31.75 -4.40
CA PRO A 397 -0.86 31.25 -5.77
C PRO A 397 0.01 32.17 -6.66
N ASP A 398 0.67 31.55 -7.62
CA ASP A 398 1.25 32.31 -8.70
C ASP A 398 0.15 32.91 -9.60
N PRO A 399 0.39 34.07 -10.25
CA PRO A 399 -0.62 34.75 -11.03
C PRO A 399 -1.28 33.86 -12.11
N GLY A 400 -2.62 33.84 -12.13
CA GLY A 400 -3.43 33.10 -13.09
C GLY A 400 -3.69 31.64 -12.75
N TYR A 401 -3.16 31.13 -11.64
CA TYR A 401 -3.48 29.79 -11.15
C TYR A 401 -4.66 29.78 -10.19
N ALA A 402 -5.45 28.71 -10.27
CA ALA A 402 -6.53 28.44 -9.32
C ALA A 402 -5.96 27.92 -7.99
N VAL A 403 -6.70 28.15 -6.92
CA VAL A 403 -6.42 27.62 -5.59
C VAL A 403 -7.54 26.71 -5.10
N LYS A 404 -7.18 25.75 -4.26
CA LYS A 404 -8.15 25.01 -3.45
C LYS A 404 -8.64 25.93 -2.33
N GLU A 405 -9.80 26.53 -2.52
CA GLU A 405 -10.41 27.48 -1.55
C GLU A 405 -11.02 26.77 -0.37
N LEU A 406 -11.68 25.63 -0.62
CA LEU A 406 -12.36 24.82 0.37
C LEU A 406 -11.93 23.37 0.27
N PHE A 407 -11.84 22.73 1.44
CA PHE A 407 -11.68 21.28 1.57
C PHE A 407 -12.87 20.72 2.35
N PHE A 408 -13.25 19.49 2.02
CA PHE A 408 -14.41 18.84 2.64
C PHE A 408 -14.02 17.54 3.31
N THR A 409 -14.44 17.37 4.56
CA THR A 409 -14.36 16.09 5.28
C THR A 409 -15.72 15.74 5.86
N TYR A 410 -16.02 14.46 5.98
CA TYR A 410 -17.32 13.98 6.41
C TYR A 410 -17.21 12.99 7.56
N ASN A 411 -17.94 13.22 8.65
CA ASN A 411 -18.05 12.26 9.75
C ASN A 411 -19.32 11.41 9.57
N PRO A 412 -19.20 10.14 9.16
CA PRO A 412 -20.36 9.29 8.89
C PRO A 412 -21.17 8.91 10.14
N ALA A 413 -20.51 8.81 11.30
CA ALA A 413 -21.16 8.44 12.55
C ALA A 413 -22.10 9.53 13.07
N GLN A 414 -21.75 10.80 12.84
CA GLN A 414 -22.51 11.95 13.29
C GLN A 414 -23.34 12.59 12.16
N ASN A 415 -23.11 12.15 10.91
CA ASN A 415 -23.66 12.80 9.71
C ASN A 415 -23.34 14.31 9.68
N ASN A 416 -22.07 14.67 9.89
CA ASN A 416 -21.63 16.06 9.86
C ASN A 416 -20.64 16.27 8.71
N LEU A 417 -20.88 17.33 7.93
CA LEU A 417 -19.93 17.80 6.93
C LEU A 417 -19.08 18.93 7.53
N TYR A 418 -17.78 18.86 7.32
CA TYR A 418 -16.86 19.95 7.67
C TYR A 418 -16.35 20.60 6.39
N VAL A 419 -16.35 21.95 6.41
CA VAL A 419 -15.79 22.78 5.33
C VAL A 419 -14.58 23.51 5.90
N ILE A 420 -13.41 23.18 5.40
CA ILE A 420 -12.13 23.71 5.88
C ILE A 420 -11.58 24.68 4.83
N PHE A 421 -11.17 25.88 5.25
CA PHE A 421 -10.66 26.91 4.36
C PHE A 421 -9.33 27.47 4.86
N PRO A 422 -8.26 27.44 4.01
CA PRO A 422 -6.92 27.89 4.38
C PRO A 422 -6.78 29.39 4.58
N LYS A 423 -7.64 30.19 3.91
CA LYS A 423 -7.61 31.65 3.96
C LYS A 423 -8.95 32.21 4.44
N TYR A 424 -8.91 33.14 5.41
CA TYR A 424 -10.12 33.83 5.83
C TYR A 424 -10.56 34.80 4.72
N PRO A 425 -11.81 34.70 4.21
CA PRO A 425 -12.24 35.52 3.09
C PRO A 425 -12.47 36.99 3.50
N ASP A 426 -11.95 37.94 2.72
CA ASP A 426 -12.04 39.37 2.97
C ASP A 426 -13.50 39.89 3.07
N ASN A 427 -14.37 39.29 2.25
CA ASN A 427 -15.82 39.59 2.23
C ASN A 427 -16.60 38.86 3.34
N ARG A 428 -15.94 38.06 4.17
CA ARG A 428 -16.52 37.26 5.26
C ARG A 428 -17.62 36.29 4.79
N LYS A 429 -17.56 35.81 3.54
CA LYS A 429 -18.51 34.85 2.99
C LYS A 429 -17.79 33.60 2.52
N LEU A 430 -18.33 32.44 2.90
CA LEU A 430 -18.00 31.17 2.28
C LEU A 430 -19.12 30.78 1.34
N THR A 431 -18.79 30.40 0.12
CA THR A 431 -19.74 29.89 -0.86
C THR A 431 -19.44 28.45 -1.16
N ILE A 432 -20.37 27.54 -0.87
CA ILE A 432 -20.28 26.14 -1.23
C ILE A 432 -21.09 25.95 -2.50
N ASN A 433 -20.44 25.58 -3.59
CA ASN A 433 -21.06 25.38 -4.88
C ASN A 433 -21.75 24.02 -4.97
N ASN A 434 -22.87 23.96 -5.68
CA ASN A 434 -23.65 22.74 -5.94
C ASN A 434 -24.01 21.96 -4.66
N ALA A 435 -24.49 22.68 -3.66
CA ALA A 435 -24.96 22.14 -2.40
C ALA A 435 -26.33 22.76 -2.03
N GLU A 436 -27.24 21.92 -1.56
CA GLU A 436 -28.54 22.32 -1.05
C GLU A 436 -28.67 21.83 0.41
N LEU A 437 -28.91 22.75 1.32
CA LEU A 437 -29.08 22.41 2.72
C LEU A 437 -30.57 22.39 3.11
N PRO A 438 -30.99 21.38 3.88
CA PRO A 438 -32.33 21.40 4.49
C PRO A 438 -32.59 22.66 5.30
N ALA A 439 -33.81 23.19 5.23
CA ALA A 439 -34.18 24.34 6.05
C ALA A 439 -33.94 24.06 7.54
N GLY A 440 -33.37 25.03 8.24
CA GLY A 440 -33.04 24.89 9.67
C GLY A 440 -31.72 24.15 9.97
N THR A 441 -30.95 23.75 8.95
CA THR A 441 -29.60 23.18 9.16
C THR A 441 -28.75 24.13 10.00
N LYS A 442 -28.12 23.61 11.05
CA LYS A 442 -27.21 24.36 11.91
C LYS A 442 -25.80 24.31 11.34
N ILE A 443 -25.18 25.49 11.27
CA ILE A 443 -23.79 25.66 10.89
C ILE A 443 -23.08 26.36 12.04
N SER A 444 -21.94 25.83 12.49
CA SER A 444 -21.15 26.44 13.55
C SER A 444 -19.70 26.64 13.11
N PHE A 445 -19.07 27.69 13.63
CA PHE A 445 -17.66 27.97 13.41
C PHE A 445 -16.81 27.30 14.50
N LEU A 446 -15.90 26.40 14.12
CA LEU A 446 -15.16 25.60 15.11
C LEU A 446 -14.31 26.45 16.06
N SER A 447 -13.71 27.54 15.56
CA SER A 447 -12.85 28.42 16.39
C SER A 447 -13.56 29.08 17.52
N THR A 448 -14.82 29.52 17.36
CA THR A 448 -15.58 30.29 18.37
C THR A 448 -16.77 29.52 18.91
N LYS A 449 -17.13 28.38 18.29
CA LYS A 449 -18.32 27.59 18.62
C LYS A 449 -19.65 28.32 18.41
N GLU A 450 -19.65 29.50 17.78
CA GLU A 450 -20.87 30.25 17.50
C GLU A 450 -21.61 29.68 16.28
N ASN A 451 -22.93 29.82 16.27
CA ASN A 451 -23.77 29.50 15.13
C ASN A 451 -23.67 30.60 14.07
N LEU A 452 -23.54 30.17 12.81
CA LEU A 452 -23.42 31.03 11.65
C LEU A 452 -24.75 31.16 10.91
N VAL A 453 -25.00 32.34 10.35
CA VAL A 453 -26.13 32.59 9.46
C VAL A 453 -25.73 32.16 8.05
N TRP A 454 -26.64 31.45 7.40
CA TRP A 454 -26.45 31.01 6.03
C TRP A 454 -27.76 31.22 5.22
N ASN A 455 -27.63 31.26 3.91
CA ASN A 455 -28.75 31.28 2.96
C ASN A 455 -28.49 30.41 1.74
N GLN A 456 -29.56 29.86 1.18
CA GLN A 456 -29.52 29.18 -0.12
C GLN A 456 -29.61 30.24 -1.23
N ASN A 457 -28.65 30.25 -2.15
CA ASN A 457 -28.61 31.13 -3.31
C ASN A 457 -28.51 30.28 -4.59
N GLY A 458 -29.67 29.96 -5.17
CA GLY A 458 -29.73 28.98 -6.27
C GLY A 458 -29.22 27.61 -5.81
N SER A 459 -28.25 27.06 -6.55
CA SER A 459 -27.58 25.81 -6.20
C SER A 459 -26.40 25.97 -5.23
N ASN A 460 -26.20 27.16 -4.65
CA ASN A 460 -25.06 27.43 -3.79
C ASN A 460 -25.52 27.76 -2.36
N VAL A 461 -24.71 27.40 -1.39
CA VAL A 461 -24.88 27.79 0.02
C VAL A 461 -23.91 28.91 0.35
N GLU A 462 -24.43 30.04 0.82
CA GLU A 462 -23.64 31.17 1.31
C GLU A 462 -23.67 31.19 2.84
N ILE A 463 -22.49 31.17 3.47
CA ILE A 463 -22.31 31.21 4.93
C ILE A 463 -21.63 32.51 5.31
N ASN A 464 -22.22 33.27 6.23
CA ASN A 464 -21.64 34.50 6.72
C ASN A 464 -20.72 34.22 7.91
N LEU A 465 -19.45 34.57 7.77
CA LEU A 465 -18.45 34.45 8.83
C LEU A 465 -18.47 35.74 9.73
N PRO A 466 -18.09 35.62 11.02
CA PRO A 466 -17.91 36.76 11.87
C PRO A 466 -16.79 37.70 11.38
N GLU A 467 -16.65 38.86 11.98
CA GLU A 467 -15.48 39.69 11.74
C GLU A 467 -14.24 38.98 12.28
N PHE A 468 -13.16 39.01 11.50
CA PHE A 468 -11.91 38.40 11.92
C PHE A 468 -11.31 39.14 13.11
N ASN A 469 -11.26 38.47 14.25
CA ASN A 469 -10.67 38.98 15.46
C ASN A 469 -9.68 37.95 16.04
N PRO A 470 -8.35 38.18 15.96
CA PRO A 470 -7.33 37.24 16.39
C PRO A 470 -7.38 36.92 17.88
N ASN A 471 -8.03 37.77 18.70
CA ASN A 471 -8.24 37.50 20.12
C ASN A 471 -9.36 36.48 20.39
N LYS A 472 -10.29 36.31 19.45
CA LYS A 472 -11.41 35.36 19.54
C LYS A 472 -11.17 34.12 18.66
N ILE A 473 -10.72 34.32 17.42
CA ILE A 473 -10.45 33.26 16.44
C ILE A 473 -9.02 32.81 16.65
N LYS A 474 -8.83 31.79 17.51
CA LYS A 474 -7.51 31.26 17.90
C LYS A 474 -6.97 30.22 16.93
N SER A 475 -7.68 29.91 15.84
CA SER A 475 -7.22 28.96 14.84
C SER A 475 -6.17 29.59 13.93
N PRO A 476 -4.90 29.20 14.01
CA PRO A 476 -3.90 29.62 13.03
C PRO A 476 -4.03 28.78 11.75
N TYR A 477 -3.44 29.23 10.67
CA TYR A 477 -3.18 28.49 9.40
C TYR A 477 -4.40 28.13 8.56
N ALA A 478 -5.50 27.67 9.15
CA ALA A 478 -6.73 27.30 8.47
C ALA A 478 -7.92 27.31 9.44
N PHE A 479 -9.12 27.40 8.91
CA PHE A 479 -10.37 27.56 9.66
C PHE A 479 -11.37 26.49 9.23
N ALA A 480 -12.33 26.14 10.08
CA ALA A 480 -13.33 25.15 9.74
C ALA A 480 -14.73 25.53 10.25
N VAL A 481 -15.73 25.26 9.43
CA VAL A 481 -17.14 25.28 9.81
C VAL A 481 -17.70 23.87 9.77
N LYS A 482 -18.64 23.59 10.66
CA LYS A 482 -19.37 22.32 10.79
C LYS A 482 -20.81 22.52 10.34
N ILE A 483 -21.27 21.68 9.45
CA ILE A 483 -22.66 21.59 9.00
C ILE A 483 -23.26 20.33 9.62
N GLU A 484 -24.22 20.51 10.53
CA GLU A 484 -24.79 19.41 11.31
C GLU A 484 -25.87 18.66 10.52
N ASN A 485 -25.94 17.35 10.76
CA ASN A 485 -26.93 16.44 10.14
C ASN A 485 -26.99 16.50 8.62
N PHE A 486 -25.86 16.78 7.99
CA PHE A 486 -25.71 16.91 6.55
C PHE A 486 -24.41 16.24 6.06
N GLY A 487 -24.45 15.81 4.81
CA GLY A 487 -23.29 15.28 4.09
C GLY A 487 -23.41 13.80 3.75
N LYS A 488 -24.42 13.09 4.25
CA LYS A 488 -24.65 11.68 3.92
C LYS A 488 -24.82 11.52 2.41
N TYR A 489 -23.99 10.70 1.81
CA TYR A 489 -24.03 10.35 0.39
C TYR A 489 -23.75 8.85 0.23
N ALA A 490 -24.17 8.28 -0.88
CA ALA A 490 -23.87 6.90 -1.22
C ALA A 490 -22.41 6.78 -1.68
N SER A 491 -21.69 5.82 -1.16
CA SER A 491 -20.32 5.54 -1.62
C SER A 491 -20.32 5.06 -3.07
N ARG A 492 -19.22 5.31 -3.77
CA ARG A 492 -19.00 4.75 -5.11
C ARG A 492 -19.08 3.22 -5.04
N PRO A 493 -19.91 2.56 -5.87
CA PRO A 493 -20.02 1.11 -5.82
C PRO A 493 -18.71 0.45 -6.29
N GLN A 494 -18.33 -0.65 -5.63
CA GLN A 494 -17.18 -1.45 -6.05
C GLN A 494 -17.64 -2.48 -7.06
N ILE A 495 -17.01 -2.51 -8.23
CA ILE A 495 -17.28 -3.47 -9.30
C ILE A 495 -16.20 -4.54 -9.27
N LYS A 496 -16.62 -5.80 -9.08
CA LYS A 496 -15.77 -6.99 -9.23
C LYS A 496 -16.24 -7.78 -10.46
N VAL A 497 -15.29 -8.29 -11.23
CA VAL A 497 -15.55 -9.19 -12.35
C VAL A 497 -14.65 -10.40 -12.19
N GLU A 498 -15.24 -11.53 -11.90
CA GLU A 498 -14.52 -12.77 -11.61
C GLU A 498 -15.28 -13.98 -12.14
N TYR A 499 -14.56 -15.10 -12.32
CA TYR A 499 -15.22 -16.36 -12.65
C TYR A 499 -15.64 -17.04 -11.34
N MET A 500 -16.95 -17.14 -11.12
CA MET A 500 -17.48 -17.80 -9.94
C MET A 500 -17.31 -19.33 -10.04
N PRO A 501 -17.16 -20.04 -8.92
CA PRO A 501 -17.00 -21.49 -8.91
C PRO A 501 -18.06 -22.20 -9.74
N GLY A 502 -17.64 -22.96 -10.75
CA GLY A 502 -18.50 -23.66 -11.69
C GLY A 502 -19.01 -22.84 -12.88
N GLU A 503 -18.76 -21.53 -12.92
CA GLU A 503 -19.13 -20.68 -14.04
C GLU A 503 -18.00 -20.62 -15.08
N LEU A 504 -18.34 -20.76 -16.35
CA LEU A 504 -17.41 -20.70 -17.48
C LEU A 504 -17.33 -19.30 -18.14
N ARG A 505 -18.00 -18.33 -17.55
CA ARG A 505 -18.05 -16.94 -17.98
C ARG A 505 -17.84 -16.03 -16.77
N PRO A 506 -17.30 -14.83 -17.01
CA PRO A 506 -17.13 -13.90 -15.91
C PRO A 506 -18.47 -13.44 -15.35
N THR A 507 -18.51 -13.27 -14.04
CA THR A 507 -19.67 -12.79 -13.28
C THR A 507 -19.35 -11.41 -12.73
N LEU A 508 -20.27 -10.48 -12.93
CA LEU A 508 -20.26 -9.13 -12.37
C LEU A 508 -20.84 -9.17 -10.95
N SER A 509 -20.07 -8.74 -9.98
CA SER A 509 -20.52 -8.46 -8.62
C SER A 509 -20.34 -6.96 -8.33
N ILE A 510 -21.38 -6.30 -7.80
CA ILE A 510 -21.32 -4.88 -7.44
C ILE A 510 -21.71 -4.73 -5.98
N LEU A 511 -20.84 -4.09 -5.20
CA LEU A 511 -21.02 -3.87 -3.77
C LEU A 511 -21.13 -2.38 -3.47
N SER A 512 -21.95 -2.00 -2.52
CA SER A 512 -22.08 -0.64 -2.01
C SER A 512 -22.55 -0.63 -0.55
N ASP A 513 -22.72 0.57 0.02
CA ASP A 513 -23.16 0.75 1.39
C ASP A 513 -24.51 0.08 1.67
N ALA A 514 -24.70 -0.37 2.90
CA ALA A 514 -25.98 -0.90 3.35
C ALA A 514 -27.12 0.13 3.20
N GLY A 515 -28.24 -0.31 2.66
CA GLY A 515 -29.41 0.53 2.43
C GLY A 515 -29.39 1.38 1.17
N THR A 516 -28.39 1.18 0.30
CA THR A 516 -28.36 1.77 -1.04
C THR A 516 -28.98 0.85 -2.09
N GLU A 517 -29.49 1.46 -3.17
CA GLU A 517 -29.76 0.79 -4.44
C GLU A 517 -28.61 1.03 -5.41
N ILE A 518 -28.27 0.03 -6.21
CA ILE A 518 -27.25 0.14 -7.24
C ILE A 518 -27.91 0.07 -8.61
N ARG A 519 -27.66 1.06 -9.47
CA ARG A 519 -28.08 1.07 -10.87
C ARG A 519 -26.86 0.94 -11.76
N TYR A 520 -26.96 0.13 -12.81
CA TYR A 520 -25.85 -0.10 -13.72
C TYR A 520 -26.27 -0.16 -15.19
N THR A 521 -25.30 0.01 -16.08
CA THR A 521 -25.39 -0.18 -17.53
C THR A 521 -24.24 -1.07 -18.00
N ASP A 522 -24.39 -1.72 -19.14
CA ASP A 522 -23.38 -2.60 -19.75
C ASP A 522 -22.91 -2.11 -21.14
N ASP A 523 -23.32 -0.91 -21.52
CA ASP A 523 -23.03 -0.28 -22.82
C ASP A 523 -22.18 0.99 -22.70
N GLY A 524 -21.74 1.33 -21.47
CA GLY A 524 -20.94 2.53 -21.18
C GLY A 524 -21.74 3.81 -21.03
N SER A 525 -23.05 3.78 -21.20
CA SER A 525 -23.91 4.93 -20.87
C SER A 525 -23.95 5.16 -19.36
N ASP A 526 -24.20 6.40 -18.94
CA ASP A 526 -24.32 6.72 -17.52
C ASP A 526 -25.63 6.17 -16.94
N PRO A 527 -25.58 5.35 -15.87
CA PRO A 527 -26.79 4.86 -15.22
C PRO A 527 -27.67 6.00 -14.70
N GLY A 528 -28.97 5.88 -14.96
CA GLY A 528 -30.02 6.77 -14.49
C GLY A 528 -31.06 6.02 -13.65
N PRO A 529 -32.12 6.72 -13.21
CA PRO A 529 -33.20 6.12 -12.40
C PRO A 529 -33.89 4.91 -13.06
N ASN A 530 -33.90 4.87 -14.41
CA ASN A 530 -34.51 3.80 -15.18
C ASN A 530 -33.53 2.68 -15.62
N SER A 531 -32.24 2.81 -15.30
CA SER A 531 -31.25 1.79 -15.60
C SER A 531 -31.48 0.53 -14.77
N ALA A 532 -30.88 -0.59 -15.19
CA ALA A 532 -31.03 -1.87 -14.52
C ALA A 532 -30.67 -1.78 -13.02
N LEU A 533 -31.54 -2.32 -12.17
CA LEU A 533 -31.29 -2.43 -10.74
C LEU A 533 -30.41 -3.67 -10.50
N TYR A 534 -29.29 -3.50 -9.83
CA TYR A 534 -28.45 -4.62 -9.43
C TYR A 534 -29.00 -5.27 -8.14
N THR A 535 -29.39 -6.52 -8.24
CA THR A 535 -29.95 -7.30 -7.10
C THR A 535 -29.19 -8.57 -6.79
N ALA A 536 -28.38 -9.06 -7.73
CA ALA A 536 -27.59 -10.28 -7.60
C ALA A 536 -26.45 -10.30 -8.65
N PRO A 537 -25.42 -11.15 -8.49
CA PRO A 537 -24.38 -11.31 -9.48
C PRO A 537 -24.90 -11.60 -10.89
N VAL A 538 -24.31 -10.98 -11.91
CA VAL A 538 -24.76 -11.05 -13.30
C VAL A 538 -23.71 -11.68 -14.18
N VAL A 539 -24.05 -12.74 -14.91
CA VAL A 539 -23.14 -13.38 -15.88
C VAL A 539 -22.97 -12.48 -17.10
N ILE A 540 -21.74 -12.15 -17.44
CA ILE A 540 -21.39 -11.30 -18.59
C ILE A 540 -21.16 -12.16 -19.84
N ASN A 541 -21.90 -11.83 -20.91
CA ASN A 541 -21.92 -12.62 -22.13
C ASN A 541 -21.23 -11.95 -23.34
N LYS A 542 -20.86 -10.69 -23.23
CA LYS A 542 -20.28 -9.87 -24.32
C LYS A 542 -19.26 -8.89 -23.75
N ASN A 543 -18.39 -8.39 -24.61
CA ASN A 543 -17.55 -7.24 -24.26
C ASN A 543 -18.42 -6.07 -23.85
N SER A 544 -18.11 -5.41 -22.76
CA SER A 544 -18.97 -4.43 -22.12
C SER A 544 -18.13 -3.33 -21.47
N LEU A 545 -18.66 -2.13 -21.41
CA LEU A 545 -18.21 -1.10 -20.50
C LEU A 545 -19.28 -0.95 -19.42
N ILE A 546 -19.02 -1.55 -18.28
CA ILE A 546 -19.93 -1.50 -17.14
C ILE A 546 -19.75 -0.17 -16.43
N LYS A 547 -20.86 0.55 -16.19
CA LYS A 547 -20.91 1.70 -15.29
C LYS A 547 -21.95 1.48 -14.21
N ALA A 548 -21.69 1.93 -12.99
CA ALA A 548 -22.60 1.79 -11.87
C ALA A 548 -22.60 3.02 -10.95
N TYR A 549 -23.77 3.33 -10.38
CA TYR A 549 -23.95 4.29 -9.29
C TYR A 549 -24.75 3.68 -8.16
N SER A 550 -24.51 4.15 -6.94
CA SER A 550 -25.34 3.85 -5.77
C SER A 550 -26.20 5.06 -5.39
N PHE A 551 -27.37 4.77 -4.81
CA PHE A 551 -28.35 5.77 -4.35
C PHE A 551 -28.89 5.32 -3.00
N PHE A 552 -29.14 6.25 -2.06
CA PHE A 552 -30.05 5.96 -0.96
C PHE A 552 -31.50 6.00 -1.43
N LYS A 553 -32.33 5.07 -0.98
CA LYS A 553 -33.73 4.92 -1.44
C LYS A 553 -34.59 6.19 -1.42
N ASN A 554 -34.26 7.12 -0.53
CA ASN A 554 -35.03 8.36 -0.32
C ASN A 554 -34.22 9.61 -0.71
N ASN A 555 -33.11 9.46 -1.44
CA ASN A 555 -32.27 10.55 -1.85
C ASN A 555 -31.98 10.47 -3.35
N SER A 556 -32.26 11.52 -4.08
CA SER A 556 -31.98 11.62 -5.52
C SER A 556 -30.48 11.76 -5.84
N GLU A 557 -29.66 12.03 -4.83
CA GLU A 557 -28.21 12.17 -5.02
C GLU A 557 -27.55 10.82 -5.25
N LYS A 558 -26.92 10.69 -6.41
CA LYS A 558 -26.13 9.53 -6.79
C LYS A 558 -24.69 9.65 -6.29
N SER A 559 -24.07 8.51 -6.06
CA SER A 559 -22.62 8.41 -5.81
C SER A 559 -21.82 8.88 -7.03
N LEU A 560 -20.51 8.94 -6.90
CA LEU A 560 -19.62 8.93 -8.07
C LEU A 560 -19.77 7.61 -8.83
N ALA A 561 -19.51 7.63 -10.14
CA ALA A 561 -19.59 6.44 -10.99
C ALA A 561 -18.42 5.50 -10.72
N SER A 562 -18.68 4.20 -10.71
CA SER A 562 -17.67 3.19 -10.97
C SER A 562 -17.79 2.71 -12.41
N SER A 563 -16.65 2.40 -13.03
CA SER A 563 -16.65 1.81 -14.37
C SER A 563 -15.57 0.73 -14.48
N VAL A 564 -15.89 -0.30 -15.25
CA VAL A 564 -14.97 -1.36 -15.62
C VAL A 564 -15.14 -1.71 -17.08
N ALA A 565 -14.05 -1.69 -17.84
CA ALA A 565 -14.05 -2.11 -19.25
C ALA A 565 -13.70 -3.59 -19.36
N LEU A 566 -14.58 -4.36 -19.97
CA LEU A 566 -14.38 -5.77 -20.30
C LEU A 566 -14.09 -5.87 -21.79
N ALA A 567 -12.81 -5.73 -22.16
CA ALA A 567 -12.38 -5.72 -23.55
C ALA A 567 -12.41 -7.10 -24.19
N GLU A 568 -12.27 -8.15 -23.39
CA GLU A 568 -12.29 -9.55 -23.86
C GLU A 568 -13.03 -10.43 -22.86
N VAL A 569 -14.28 -10.74 -23.16
CA VAL A 569 -15.08 -11.71 -22.39
C VAL A 569 -14.87 -13.09 -22.95
N LYS A 570 -14.05 -13.91 -22.27
CA LYS A 570 -13.82 -15.30 -22.63
C LYS A 570 -14.86 -16.21 -22.01
N ALA A 571 -15.58 -16.94 -22.84
CA ALA A 571 -16.37 -18.09 -22.41
C ALA A 571 -15.50 -19.35 -22.57
N TYR A 572 -15.20 -20.01 -21.48
CA TYR A 572 -14.46 -21.26 -21.53
C TYR A 572 -15.39 -22.41 -21.89
N GLN A 573 -14.83 -23.46 -22.50
CA GLN A 573 -15.54 -24.72 -22.79
C GLN A 573 -14.88 -25.84 -22.02
N TRP A 574 -15.69 -26.78 -21.50
CA TRP A 574 -15.19 -27.94 -20.81
C TRP A 574 -14.30 -28.79 -21.73
N MET A 575 -13.11 -29.09 -21.25
CA MET A 575 -12.22 -30.08 -21.82
C MET A 575 -12.47 -31.41 -21.07
N ASN A 576 -12.87 -32.43 -21.79
CA ASN A 576 -13.18 -33.72 -21.19
C ASN A 576 -11.91 -34.50 -20.86
N ALA A 577 -11.92 -35.22 -19.77
CA ALA A 577 -10.82 -36.05 -19.36
C ALA A 577 -10.57 -37.18 -20.37
N LEU A 578 -9.30 -37.48 -20.57
CA LEU A 578 -8.84 -38.57 -21.48
C LEU A 578 -8.98 -39.93 -20.77
N LYS A 579 -9.36 -40.96 -21.52
CA LYS A 579 -9.29 -42.35 -21.07
C LYS A 579 -7.85 -42.82 -21.22
N VAL A 580 -7.12 -42.89 -20.13
CA VAL A 580 -5.72 -43.36 -20.11
C VAL A 580 -5.67 -44.66 -19.33
N SER A 581 -5.19 -45.73 -19.97
CA SER A 581 -4.98 -47.01 -19.30
C SER A 581 -3.61 -47.04 -18.63
N GLY A 582 -3.60 -46.98 -17.27
CA GLY A 582 -2.40 -47.11 -16.46
C GLY A 582 -1.36 -46.02 -16.65
N PRO A 583 -1.73 -44.73 -16.44
CA PRO A 583 -0.75 -43.64 -16.52
C PRO A 583 0.35 -43.86 -15.48
N LYS A 584 1.61 -43.91 -15.93
CA LYS A 584 2.76 -43.85 -15.06
C LYS A 584 2.97 -42.38 -14.65
N ALA A 585 3.30 -42.12 -13.40
CA ALA A 585 3.74 -40.81 -12.91
C ALA A 585 5.12 -40.48 -13.55
N ALA A 586 5.10 -40.04 -14.81
CA ALA A 586 6.31 -39.79 -15.56
C ALA A 586 6.08 -38.73 -16.63
N ILE A 587 7.03 -37.86 -16.81
CA ILE A 587 7.10 -36.87 -17.88
C ILE A 587 8.12 -37.33 -18.89
N ASN A 588 7.70 -37.52 -20.12
CA ASN A 588 8.65 -37.77 -21.21
C ASN A 588 9.26 -36.44 -21.61
N TYR A 589 10.58 -36.41 -21.84
CA TYR A 589 11.25 -35.26 -22.40
C TYR A 589 12.01 -35.61 -23.66
N ARG A 590 12.14 -34.61 -24.53
CA ARG A 590 13.05 -34.57 -25.68
C ARG A 590 13.94 -33.36 -25.50
N TYR A 591 15.24 -33.55 -25.61
CA TYR A 591 16.26 -32.54 -25.46
C TYR A 591 16.96 -32.25 -26.75
N TYR A 592 17.25 -31.00 -27.06
CA TYR A 592 17.82 -30.56 -28.31
C TYR A 592 18.99 -29.62 -28.04
N GLN A 593 20.07 -29.76 -28.86
CA GLN A 593 21.28 -28.92 -28.80
C GLN A 593 21.61 -28.38 -30.21
N PRO A 594 20.79 -27.50 -30.79
CA PRO A 594 21.04 -26.96 -32.12
C PRO A 594 22.34 -26.15 -32.15
N ASP A 595 23.07 -26.24 -33.27
CA ASP A 595 24.36 -25.57 -33.50
C ASP A 595 24.20 -24.08 -33.89
N ALA A 596 23.00 -23.69 -34.31
CA ALA A 596 22.65 -22.34 -34.76
C ALA A 596 21.73 -21.61 -33.75
N ASN A 597 21.04 -20.60 -34.20
CA ASN A 597 20.05 -19.87 -33.38
C ASN A 597 18.93 -20.84 -32.96
N VAL A 598 18.63 -20.82 -31.68
CA VAL A 598 17.59 -21.63 -31.05
C VAL A 598 16.29 -20.85 -30.99
N ASP A 599 15.22 -21.42 -31.49
CA ASP A 599 13.86 -20.90 -31.42
C ASP A 599 12.86 -22.06 -31.30
N MET A 600 11.56 -21.81 -31.35
CA MET A 600 10.53 -22.85 -31.32
C MET A 600 10.60 -23.81 -32.51
N GLY A 601 11.13 -23.38 -33.66
CA GLY A 601 11.33 -24.22 -34.84
C GLY A 601 12.36 -25.31 -34.61
N SER A 602 13.36 -25.07 -33.78
CA SER A 602 14.43 -26.03 -33.43
C SER A 602 13.92 -27.31 -32.74
N ILE A 603 12.71 -27.28 -32.17
CA ILE A 603 12.08 -28.38 -31.46
C ILE A 603 11.47 -29.42 -32.43
N ASN A 604 11.34 -29.10 -33.72
CA ASN A 604 10.82 -30.00 -34.75
C ASN A 604 11.89 -30.97 -35.32
N ASP A 605 13.15 -30.72 -35.03
CA ASP A 605 14.26 -31.55 -35.46
C ASP A 605 14.35 -32.84 -34.64
N LYS A 606 15.25 -33.75 -35.05
CA LYS A 606 15.52 -34.98 -34.33
C LYS A 606 16.14 -34.64 -32.96
N PRO A 607 15.58 -35.11 -31.82
CA PRO A 607 16.14 -34.82 -30.50
C PRO A 607 17.51 -35.48 -30.34
N ASP A 608 18.40 -34.79 -29.64
CA ASP A 608 19.71 -35.30 -29.22
C ASP A 608 19.58 -36.36 -28.13
N GLU A 609 18.61 -36.19 -27.25
CA GLU A 609 18.33 -37.11 -26.15
C GLU A 609 16.82 -37.20 -25.89
N THR A 610 16.39 -38.37 -25.45
CA THR A 610 15.03 -38.62 -24.96
C THR A 610 15.08 -39.38 -23.66
N GLY A 611 14.15 -39.09 -22.74
CA GLY A 611 14.11 -39.77 -21.46
C GLY A 611 12.83 -39.51 -20.68
N ILE A 612 12.88 -39.91 -19.42
CA ILE A 612 11.80 -39.70 -18.45
C ILE A 612 12.34 -38.80 -17.36
N ALA A 613 11.53 -37.81 -16.97
CA ALA A 613 11.81 -36.87 -15.89
C ALA A 613 10.73 -36.97 -14.80
N ASP A 614 11.10 -36.64 -13.56
CA ASP A 614 10.17 -36.60 -12.46
C ASP A 614 9.35 -35.27 -12.42
N ASN A 615 9.83 -34.25 -13.11
CA ASN A 615 9.16 -32.94 -13.22
C ASN A 615 9.54 -32.21 -14.51
N ILE A 616 8.80 -31.12 -14.81
CA ILE A 616 9.15 -30.20 -15.89
C ILE A 616 10.22 -29.25 -15.37
N SER A 617 11.49 -29.49 -15.74
CA SER A 617 12.64 -28.74 -15.24
C SER A 617 13.80 -28.74 -16.20
N ILE A 618 14.50 -27.63 -16.32
CA ILE A 618 15.73 -27.48 -17.10
C ILE A 618 16.98 -28.06 -16.43
N ASN A 619 16.85 -28.66 -15.26
CA ASN A 619 17.98 -29.29 -14.54
C ASN A 619 18.64 -30.46 -15.33
N LEU A 620 17.94 -30.95 -16.34
CA LEU A 620 18.41 -32.01 -17.25
C LEU A 620 19.29 -31.47 -18.40
N LYS A 621 19.50 -30.17 -18.50
CA LYS A 621 20.31 -29.54 -19.54
C LYS A 621 21.75 -30.04 -19.52
N LYS A 622 22.37 -30.22 -20.67
CA LYS A 622 23.73 -30.70 -20.81
C LYS A 622 24.75 -29.61 -21.14
N ARG A 623 24.27 -28.42 -21.47
CA ARG A 623 25.09 -27.23 -21.72
C ARG A 623 24.48 -25.98 -21.11
N LYS A 624 25.27 -24.96 -21.01
CA LYS A 624 24.84 -23.74 -20.34
C LYS A 624 23.76 -23.01 -21.12
N ASP A 625 23.96 -22.83 -22.42
CA ASP A 625 23.14 -22.01 -23.29
C ASP A 625 22.79 -22.74 -24.58
N LYS A 626 21.80 -22.22 -25.33
CA LYS A 626 21.39 -22.69 -26.67
C LYS A 626 20.89 -24.14 -26.69
N PHE A 627 19.86 -24.42 -25.96
CA PHE A 627 19.23 -25.73 -25.88
C PHE A 627 17.70 -25.59 -25.89
N ALA A 628 17.01 -26.68 -26.14
CA ALA A 628 15.57 -26.71 -26.07
C ALA A 628 15.06 -28.00 -25.42
N PHE A 629 13.86 -27.95 -24.86
CA PHE A 629 13.14 -29.07 -24.29
C PHE A 629 11.71 -29.13 -24.82
N ASP A 630 11.25 -30.37 -24.99
CA ASP A 630 9.85 -30.68 -25.21
C ASP A 630 9.41 -31.71 -24.16
N PHE A 631 8.58 -31.28 -23.22
CA PHE A 631 8.06 -32.10 -22.15
C PHE A 631 6.62 -32.53 -22.43
N SER A 632 6.29 -33.81 -22.20
CA SER A 632 4.91 -34.29 -22.31
C SER A 632 4.57 -35.30 -21.22
N GLY A 633 3.34 -35.19 -20.69
CA GLY A 633 2.87 -36.05 -19.61
C GLY A 633 1.36 -35.92 -19.41
N TYR A 634 0.88 -36.45 -18.29
CA TYR A 634 -0.54 -36.35 -17.92
C TYR A 634 -0.69 -35.66 -16.57
N LEU A 635 -1.60 -34.69 -16.52
CA LEU A 635 -2.03 -33.98 -15.34
C LEU A 635 -3.32 -34.59 -14.79
N LYS A 636 -3.38 -34.94 -13.52
CA LYS A 636 -4.57 -35.45 -12.88
C LYS A 636 -5.36 -34.32 -12.22
N ILE A 637 -6.58 -34.12 -12.68
CA ILE A 637 -7.52 -33.12 -12.17
C ILE A 637 -8.50 -33.81 -11.19
N GLU A 638 -8.54 -33.33 -9.95
CA GLU A 638 -9.33 -33.96 -8.89
C GLU A 638 -10.79 -33.48 -8.86
N LYS A 639 -11.08 -32.29 -9.38
CA LYS A 639 -12.43 -31.70 -9.45
C LYS A 639 -12.64 -30.98 -10.77
N ASP A 640 -13.89 -31.01 -11.27
CA ASP A 640 -14.31 -30.13 -12.35
C ASP A 640 -14.10 -28.67 -11.94
N GLY A 641 -13.49 -27.84 -12.80
CA GLY A 641 -13.28 -26.44 -12.48
C GLY A 641 -12.53 -25.67 -13.56
N LEU A 642 -12.45 -24.36 -13.37
CA LEU A 642 -11.60 -23.49 -14.16
C LEU A 642 -10.22 -23.41 -13.48
N TYR A 643 -9.17 -23.80 -14.21
CA TYR A 643 -7.80 -23.82 -13.72
C TYR A 643 -6.98 -22.74 -14.40
N SER A 644 -6.24 -21.96 -13.62
CA SER A 644 -5.23 -21.05 -14.13
C SER A 644 -3.89 -21.78 -14.24
N PHE A 645 -3.23 -21.63 -15.37
CA PHE A 645 -1.88 -22.11 -15.64
C PHE A 645 -0.94 -20.92 -15.68
N TYR A 646 0.29 -21.10 -15.22
CA TYR A 646 1.35 -20.10 -15.24
C TYR A 646 2.60 -20.72 -15.84
N LEU A 647 3.22 -20.00 -16.76
CA LEU A 647 4.43 -20.42 -17.45
C LEU A 647 5.45 -19.29 -17.37
N GLU A 648 6.46 -19.47 -16.51
CA GLU A 648 7.61 -18.58 -16.38
C GLU A 648 8.78 -19.16 -17.14
N SER A 649 9.40 -18.40 -18.00
CA SER A 649 10.60 -18.81 -18.73
C SER A 649 11.51 -17.66 -19.10
N ASP A 650 12.76 -18.01 -19.30
CA ASP A 650 13.85 -17.27 -19.92
C ASP A 650 14.56 -18.25 -20.86
N ASP A 651 14.48 -18.22 -22.16
CA ASP A 651 13.71 -17.40 -23.10
C ASP A 651 12.28 -17.95 -23.31
N GLY A 652 11.98 -18.37 -24.56
CA GLY A 652 10.65 -18.66 -25.04
C GLY A 652 10.08 -20.01 -24.61
N SER A 653 8.78 -20.07 -24.34
CA SER A 653 8.06 -21.30 -23.99
C SER A 653 6.59 -21.25 -24.42
N GLN A 654 5.99 -22.44 -24.52
CA GLN A 654 4.55 -22.61 -24.78
C GLN A 654 4.00 -23.75 -23.92
N LEU A 655 2.76 -23.64 -23.49
CA LEU A 655 2.04 -24.64 -22.72
C LEU A 655 0.73 -25.00 -23.41
N PHE A 656 0.54 -26.32 -23.58
CA PHE A 656 -0.67 -26.90 -24.15
C PHE A 656 -1.33 -27.87 -23.15
N VAL A 657 -2.66 -27.86 -23.11
CA VAL A 657 -3.46 -28.87 -22.41
C VAL A 657 -4.37 -29.57 -23.46
N ASP A 658 -4.36 -30.88 -23.51
CA ASP A 658 -5.09 -31.69 -24.48
C ASP A 658 -4.90 -31.22 -25.94
N ASN A 659 -3.66 -30.86 -26.28
CA ASN A 659 -3.23 -30.29 -27.57
C ASN A 659 -3.78 -28.87 -27.89
N LYS A 660 -4.44 -28.20 -26.94
CA LYS A 660 -4.87 -26.80 -27.08
C LYS A 660 -3.83 -25.90 -26.44
N GLU A 661 -3.34 -24.90 -27.15
CA GLU A 661 -2.45 -23.89 -26.63
C GLU A 661 -3.20 -23.08 -25.54
N ILE A 662 -2.66 -23.07 -24.33
CA ILE A 662 -3.17 -22.30 -23.17
C ILE A 662 -2.33 -21.06 -22.96
N ILE A 663 -1.01 -21.17 -23.10
CA ILE A 663 -0.07 -20.06 -22.92
C ILE A 663 0.95 -20.07 -24.06
N ASN A 664 1.12 -18.88 -24.67
CA ASN A 664 2.23 -18.61 -25.56
C ASN A 664 3.14 -17.55 -24.93
N ASN A 665 4.28 -17.98 -24.43
CA ASN A 665 5.36 -17.18 -23.91
C ASN A 665 6.59 -17.28 -24.83
N GLY A 666 6.37 -17.27 -26.15
CA GLY A 666 7.42 -17.40 -27.18
C GLY A 666 8.16 -16.06 -27.36
N GLY A 667 9.33 -16.17 -28.01
CA GLY A 667 10.22 -15.07 -28.32
C GLY A 667 11.49 -15.08 -27.46
N TYR A 668 12.41 -14.15 -27.76
CA TYR A 668 13.63 -13.92 -26.98
C TYR A 668 13.33 -12.88 -25.90
N HIS A 669 13.44 -13.26 -24.65
CA HIS A 669 13.16 -12.37 -23.51
C HIS A 669 13.80 -12.89 -22.24
N GLY A 670 14.12 -11.98 -21.30
CA GLY A 670 14.49 -12.37 -19.94
C GLY A 670 13.32 -13.04 -19.22
N THR A 671 13.49 -13.41 -17.97
CA THR A 671 12.47 -14.12 -17.20
C THR A 671 11.12 -13.40 -17.19
N VAL A 672 10.11 -13.97 -17.84
CA VAL A 672 8.72 -13.48 -17.91
C VAL A 672 7.75 -14.60 -17.59
N GLU A 673 6.78 -14.32 -16.73
CA GLU A 673 5.65 -15.21 -16.48
C GLU A 673 4.41 -14.76 -17.28
N LYS A 674 3.77 -15.69 -17.99
CA LYS A 674 2.45 -15.52 -18.59
C LYS A 674 1.47 -16.53 -18.01
N SER A 675 0.19 -16.18 -18.05
CA SER A 675 -0.89 -17.04 -17.55
C SER A 675 -1.96 -17.29 -18.60
N GLY A 676 -2.65 -18.43 -18.45
CA GLY A 676 -3.81 -18.79 -19.25
C GLY A 676 -4.75 -19.69 -18.47
N ARG A 677 -6.00 -19.85 -18.93
CA ARG A 677 -7.01 -20.65 -18.21
C ARG A 677 -7.60 -21.76 -19.08
N ALA A 678 -7.94 -22.88 -18.44
CA ALA A 678 -8.66 -23.99 -19.06
C ALA A 678 -9.74 -24.54 -18.12
N ALA A 679 -10.93 -24.81 -18.64
CA ALA A 679 -11.99 -25.49 -17.90
C ALA A 679 -11.83 -27.01 -18.06
N LEU A 680 -11.46 -27.68 -16.98
CA LEU A 680 -11.08 -29.08 -16.99
C LEU A 680 -12.09 -29.95 -16.24
N LYS A 681 -12.48 -31.05 -16.80
CA LYS A 681 -13.25 -32.11 -16.12
C LYS A 681 -12.31 -32.95 -15.26
N LYS A 682 -12.83 -33.48 -14.14
CA LYS A 682 -12.10 -34.44 -13.30
C LYS A 682 -11.56 -35.60 -14.13
N GLY A 683 -10.29 -35.94 -13.97
CA GLY A 683 -9.61 -37.04 -14.68
C GLY A 683 -8.25 -36.63 -15.22
N PHE A 684 -7.76 -37.33 -16.20
CA PHE A 684 -6.46 -37.08 -16.80
C PHE A 684 -6.54 -36.16 -18.02
N HIS A 685 -5.62 -35.21 -18.09
CA HIS A 685 -5.44 -34.31 -19.24
C HIS A 685 -3.99 -34.33 -19.67
N LYS A 686 -3.76 -34.38 -20.99
CA LYS A 686 -2.40 -34.33 -21.54
C LYS A 686 -1.84 -32.93 -21.35
N ILE A 687 -0.67 -32.80 -20.69
CA ILE A 687 0.10 -31.56 -20.65
C ILE A 687 1.30 -31.68 -21.58
N HIS A 688 1.62 -30.60 -22.30
CA HIS A 688 2.75 -30.50 -23.20
C HIS A 688 3.36 -29.11 -23.04
N VAL A 689 4.67 -29.03 -22.79
CA VAL A 689 5.42 -27.79 -22.60
C VAL A 689 6.65 -27.82 -23.47
N VAL A 690 6.80 -26.81 -24.30
CA VAL A 690 8.00 -26.58 -25.10
C VAL A 690 8.74 -25.37 -24.56
N TYR A 691 10.07 -25.42 -24.58
CA TYR A 691 10.95 -24.41 -24.06
C TYR A 691 12.23 -24.33 -24.86
N PHE A 692 12.74 -23.12 -25.08
CA PHE A 692 14.08 -22.92 -25.60
C PHE A 692 14.82 -21.82 -24.87
N ASP A 693 16.14 -21.96 -24.81
CA ASP A 693 17.10 -21.00 -24.33
C ASP A 693 18.04 -20.60 -25.46
N ALA A 694 18.15 -19.33 -25.78
CA ALA A 694 19.00 -18.78 -26.80
C ALA A 694 20.34 -18.25 -26.27
N GLY A 695 20.47 -18.11 -24.94
CA GLY A 695 21.66 -17.67 -24.22
C GLY A 695 21.37 -16.62 -23.17
N GLY A 696 22.24 -16.52 -22.17
CA GLY A 696 22.09 -15.64 -21.03
C GLY A 696 21.72 -16.39 -19.75
N GLU A 697 20.77 -15.85 -19.00
CA GLU A 697 20.13 -16.59 -17.90
C GLU A 697 19.11 -17.55 -18.47
N ASN A 698 18.74 -18.58 -17.71
CA ASN A 698 17.75 -19.54 -18.14
C ASN A 698 16.87 -20.01 -16.98
N SER A 699 15.57 -20.03 -17.19
CA SER A 699 14.58 -20.49 -16.23
C SER A 699 13.37 -21.13 -16.92
N LEU A 700 12.75 -22.10 -16.24
CA LEU A 700 11.46 -22.67 -16.64
C LEU A 700 10.72 -23.10 -15.38
N LYS A 701 9.53 -22.49 -15.15
CA LYS A 701 8.60 -22.93 -14.11
C LYS A 701 7.19 -23.04 -14.67
N VAL A 702 6.52 -24.13 -14.33
CA VAL A 702 5.14 -24.39 -14.73
C VAL A 702 4.30 -24.61 -13.50
N SER A 703 3.25 -23.81 -13.34
CA SER A 703 2.37 -23.89 -12.18
C SER A 703 0.90 -23.96 -12.59
N ILE A 704 0.08 -24.50 -11.69
CA ILE A 704 -1.37 -24.60 -11.83
C ILE A 704 -2.04 -24.08 -10.56
N GLN A 705 -3.19 -23.46 -10.71
CA GLN A 705 -4.01 -22.96 -9.62
C GLN A 705 -5.47 -23.33 -9.89
N PRO A 706 -6.10 -24.15 -9.03
CA PRO A 706 -7.55 -24.33 -9.03
C PRO A 706 -8.23 -22.99 -8.67
N GLU A 707 -9.42 -22.77 -9.16
CA GLU A 707 -10.21 -21.61 -8.79
C GLU A 707 -10.42 -21.54 -7.26
N GLY A 708 -10.09 -20.40 -6.65
CA GLY A 708 -10.09 -20.23 -5.19
C GLY A 708 -9.03 -21.05 -4.44
N GLY A 709 -8.10 -21.68 -5.15
CA GLY A 709 -7.02 -22.49 -4.57
C GLY A 709 -5.66 -21.80 -4.61
N ILE A 710 -4.63 -22.53 -4.18
CA ILE A 710 -3.24 -22.05 -4.14
C ILE A 710 -2.53 -22.39 -5.44
N LYS A 711 -1.70 -21.47 -5.96
CA LYS A 711 -0.77 -21.71 -7.06
C LYS A 711 0.26 -22.76 -6.63
N GLN A 712 0.38 -23.84 -7.38
CA GLN A 712 1.28 -24.97 -7.10
C GLN A 712 2.11 -25.28 -8.33
N GLN A 713 3.37 -25.62 -8.12
CA GLN A 713 4.21 -26.09 -9.21
C GLN A 713 3.71 -27.48 -9.68
N ILE A 714 3.63 -27.69 -10.99
CA ILE A 714 3.01 -28.89 -11.58
C ILE A 714 3.72 -30.19 -11.19
N SER A 715 4.99 -30.15 -10.80
CA SER A 715 5.76 -31.32 -10.34
C SER A 715 5.08 -32.15 -9.22
N ALA A 716 4.13 -31.59 -8.46
CA ALA A 716 3.45 -32.28 -7.35
C ALA A 716 2.18 -33.04 -7.78
N LEU A 717 1.73 -32.94 -9.01
CA LEU A 717 0.42 -33.41 -9.47
C LEU A 717 0.46 -34.61 -10.42
N PHE A 718 1.64 -35.13 -10.73
CA PHE A 718 1.78 -36.32 -11.52
C PHE A 718 1.70 -37.59 -10.67
N HIS A 719 0.56 -38.23 -10.65
CA HIS A 719 0.34 -39.52 -10.00
C HIS A 719 -0.15 -40.55 -11.00
#